data_cef28b1df66ad44bf71f1d93a4537131
#
_entry.id   cef28b1df66ad44bf71f1d93a4537131
#
_cell.length_a   1.000
_cell.length_b   1.000
_cell.length_c   1.000
_cell.angle_alpha   90.00
_cell.angle_beta   90.00
_cell.angle_gamma   90.00
#
_symmetry.space_group_name_H-M   'P 1'
#
loop_
_entity.id
_entity.type
_entity.pdbx_description
1 polymer ?
#
loop_
_entity_poly.entity_id
_entity_poly.type
_entity_poly.pdbx_seq_one_letter_code
_entity_poly.pdbx_strand_id
1 'polypeptide(L)'
;MKRMCKANLSLAIALTIASSVVPYVMAEYPVVSAVKGETLNLGKVQGTLFGIDADNKSTINADYVSGRLMDGRKTIITSQNGSTVNIKNGDLQVGRDSNPLVIAKGGTVNLGVDGNKGNFTGHDMSIEGDVRIDGSNTHPSEINIGVDSDEVLWTGFALNLADKNAKQPNHINVFLGDRGYWDHMYQGGLNGTSYSTMTTPSRVHRLVGSKNRNFESIVTQSEHNEIHIDKLEGHVNFVYDPNGEYDDKEDPSYKERENIVNGLTPESFWGGDVHITSAAPNSGAHMYTSRKGLDLSTEDNVNKVLDNLAHKVYYHNYVNGERNLQGTVAIASEGAESARFKVLTEGYAKEGAVTWQADKNGQGKYEYGKVQPTPKPEVKPAPVPTPKPEVKPAPQPTPKPEVKPAPVPTPKPEVKPTPQPTPKTEEKQVPALEQNPQMNVNMGAFDTPHMRGTRSAIMSNINGWRTLTDNMYRSRVLQQGEPTGIWARVGGGKYSFNGNGIDTDTTYTRIQGGYDAKTGSGWTVGGQVSYLRGNDDYVFNGSGKEKAFAVGAYGLKNLGNNQYIHIESQVGRASNDFTVRNEIGEKFSGETKANAYTIGARYGKTVKLSNGTYIEPQAQLSYTHFGGDSFNAGSMKVDQSGVSSTVGGLGLEIGKHFGAGNLYTRLGVNHAFSGTVKTTYTSGATTKYTSEDIKGTWTDLAFGGRYGFNANNSIFADISTGLSGDYKAGWSVNAGFTHKF
;
A
#
# COMPACT_ATOMS: atom_id res chain seq x y z
N MET A 1 63.07 -20.21 -3.97
CA MET A 1 62.85 -21.36 -4.85
C MET A 1 61.82 -22.27 -4.18
N LYS A 2 60.64 -22.31 -4.59
CA LYS A 2 59.60 -23.37 -4.69
C LYS A 2 58.24 -22.70 -4.74
N ARG A 3 57.56 -23.01 -5.81
CA ARG A 3 56.21 -22.59 -6.15
C ARG A 3 55.23 -23.07 -5.07
N MET A 4 54.44 -22.16 -4.50
CA MET A 4 53.23 -22.53 -3.81
C MET A 4 52.09 -22.50 -4.84
N CYS A 5 51.55 -23.66 -5.13
CA CYS A 5 50.34 -23.84 -5.94
C CYS A 5 49.16 -23.08 -5.32
N LYS A 6 48.53 -22.32 -6.17
CA LYS A 6 47.17 -21.86 -5.91
C LYS A 6 46.24 -23.09 -5.92
N ALA A 7 45.75 -23.48 -4.80
CA ALA A 7 44.62 -24.38 -4.73
C ALA A 7 43.34 -23.55 -4.97
N ASN A 8 42.86 -23.58 -6.21
CA ASN A 8 41.47 -23.21 -6.49
C ASN A 8 40.59 -24.31 -5.92
N LEU A 9 40.00 -24.07 -4.77
CA LEU A 9 38.98 -24.97 -4.24
C LEU A 9 37.66 -24.61 -4.94
N SER A 10 37.49 -25.14 -6.16
CA SER A 10 36.18 -25.20 -6.81
C SER A 10 35.37 -26.24 -6.10
N LEU A 11 34.46 -25.85 -5.23
CA LEU A 11 33.51 -26.78 -4.63
C LEU A 11 32.41 -27.06 -5.67
N ALA A 12 32.67 -28.00 -6.57
CA ALA A 12 31.65 -28.60 -7.42
C ALA A 12 30.77 -29.48 -6.53
N ILE A 13 29.66 -28.95 -6.02
CA ILE A 13 28.65 -29.77 -5.39
C ILE A 13 27.64 -30.18 -6.46
N ALA A 14 27.89 -31.36 -7.06
CA ALA A 14 26.86 -32.06 -7.78
C ALA A 14 25.92 -32.69 -6.72
N LEU A 15 24.80 -32.03 -6.43
CA LEU A 15 23.75 -32.60 -5.62
C LEU A 15 22.51 -32.83 -6.47
N THR A 16 22.41 -34.04 -7.03
CA THR A 16 21.14 -34.59 -7.50
C THR A 16 20.44 -35.21 -6.29
N ILE A 17 19.59 -34.47 -5.62
CA ILE A 17 18.65 -35.01 -4.65
C ILE A 17 17.30 -34.31 -4.83
N ALA A 18 16.35 -35.11 -5.31
CA ALA A 18 14.93 -34.78 -5.18
C ALA A 18 14.55 -34.97 -3.71
N SER A 19 14.35 -33.90 -2.97
CA SER A 19 13.42 -33.74 -1.82
C SER A 19 13.79 -32.52 -0.96
N SER A 20 12.95 -31.55 -0.92
CA SER A 20 12.53 -30.60 0.14
C SER A 20 13.49 -30.28 1.31
N VAL A 21 14.75 -30.01 1.09
CA VAL A 21 15.62 -29.37 2.07
C VAL A 21 16.38 -28.27 1.35
N VAL A 22 16.05 -27.00 1.66
CA VAL A 22 16.76 -25.84 1.15
C VAL A 22 18.15 -25.81 1.77
N PRO A 23 19.26 -25.95 1.03
CA PRO A 23 20.59 -25.92 1.61
C PRO A 23 20.91 -24.50 2.08
N TYR A 24 21.28 -24.39 3.34
CA TYR A 24 21.82 -23.19 3.95
C TYR A 24 23.34 -23.20 3.77
N VAL A 25 23.88 -22.25 3.01
CA VAL A 25 25.32 -22.14 2.79
C VAL A 25 25.86 -21.02 3.69
N MET A 26 26.57 -21.39 4.75
CA MET A 26 27.43 -20.48 5.52
C MET A 26 28.88 -20.72 5.12
N ALA A 27 29.53 -19.72 4.57
CA ALA A 27 30.95 -19.81 4.25
C ALA A 27 31.65 -18.47 4.58
N GLU A 28 32.82 -18.57 5.19
CA GLU A 28 33.75 -17.46 5.28
C GLU A 28 34.36 -17.23 3.89
N TYR A 29 33.96 -16.13 3.22
CA TYR A 29 34.50 -15.64 1.95
C TYR A 29 34.32 -16.50 0.68
N PRO A 30 33.13 -17.03 0.33
CA PRO A 30 32.96 -17.79 -0.89
C PRO A 30 32.69 -16.93 -2.11
N VAL A 31 33.25 -17.32 -3.24
CA VAL A 31 32.76 -16.95 -4.57
C VAL A 31 31.84 -18.09 -5.04
N VAL A 32 30.59 -17.76 -5.35
CA VAL A 32 29.66 -18.68 -6.00
C VAL A 32 29.84 -18.54 -7.50
N SER A 33 30.32 -19.57 -8.18
CA SER A 33 30.56 -19.53 -9.62
C SER A 33 29.84 -20.66 -10.35
N ALA A 34 29.15 -20.29 -11.44
CA ALA A 34 28.60 -21.23 -12.41
C ALA A 34 29.26 -21.01 -13.76
N VAL A 35 29.79 -22.06 -14.36
CA VAL A 35 30.52 -22.00 -15.63
C VAL A 35 30.10 -23.12 -16.59
N LYS A 36 30.30 -22.92 -17.89
CA LYS A 36 30.09 -23.95 -18.91
C LYS A 36 28.67 -24.52 -19.02
N GLY A 37 27.66 -23.66 -18.90
CA GLY A 37 26.24 -24.02 -19.04
C GLY A 37 25.61 -24.67 -17.79
N GLU A 38 26.26 -24.57 -16.64
CA GLU A 38 25.72 -25.06 -15.38
C GLU A 38 24.52 -24.24 -14.89
N THR A 39 23.60 -24.89 -14.19
CA THR A 39 22.53 -24.20 -13.46
C THR A 39 22.67 -24.51 -11.98
N LEU A 40 22.89 -23.47 -11.19
CA LEU A 40 22.92 -23.54 -9.73
C LEU A 40 21.63 -22.97 -9.15
N ASN A 41 20.96 -23.73 -8.30
CA ASN A 41 19.81 -23.29 -7.55
C ASN A 41 20.20 -23.21 -6.07
N LEU A 42 20.20 -21.99 -5.55
CA LEU A 42 20.62 -21.66 -4.20
C LEU A 42 19.38 -21.22 -3.41
N GLY A 43 19.24 -21.71 -2.20
CA GLY A 43 18.23 -21.17 -1.29
C GLY A 43 18.66 -19.81 -0.73
N LYS A 44 18.99 -19.78 0.56
CA LYS A 44 19.48 -18.59 1.24
C LYS A 44 21.01 -18.58 1.29
N VAL A 45 21.62 -17.54 0.73
CA VAL A 45 23.07 -17.30 0.76
C VAL A 45 23.33 -16.13 1.69
N GLN A 46 24.07 -16.35 2.78
CA GLN A 46 24.38 -15.31 3.77
C GLN A 46 25.84 -15.33 4.14
N GLY A 47 26.41 -14.15 4.38
CA GLY A 47 27.78 -13.96 4.88
C GLY A 47 28.56 -12.94 4.08
N THR A 48 29.86 -12.80 4.35
CA THR A 48 30.76 -11.96 3.57
C THR A 48 31.08 -12.66 2.26
N LEU A 49 30.33 -12.34 1.21
CA LEU A 49 30.52 -12.89 -0.14
C LEU A 49 31.60 -12.13 -0.88
N PHE A 50 32.49 -12.84 -1.59
CA PHE A 50 33.43 -12.22 -2.53
C PHE A 50 32.86 -12.04 -3.92
N GLY A 51 31.87 -12.81 -4.31
CA GLY A 51 31.22 -12.67 -5.60
C GLY A 51 30.23 -13.75 -5.95
N ILE A 52 29.34 -13.40 -6.90
CA ILE A 52 28.46 -14.32 -7.62
C ILE A 52 28.79 -14.17 -9.10
N ASP A 53 29.38 -15.19 -9.71
CA ASP A 53 29.87 -15.13 -11.08
C ASP A 53 29.18 -16.18 -11.95
N ALA A 54 28.47 -15.76 -12.99
CA ALA A 54 27.94 -16.63 -14.02
C ALA A 54 28.62 -16.39 -15.36
N ASP A 55 29.17 -17.44 -15.99
CA ASP A 55 29.86 -17.36 -17.25
C ASP A 55 29.51 -18.51 -18.21
N ASN A 56 29.68 -18.28 -19.52
CA ASN A 56 29.51 -19.28 -20.56
C ASN A 56 28.13 -19.97 -20.54
N LYS A 57 27.06 -19.20 -20.65
CA LYS A 57 25.66 -19.66 -20.71
C LYS A 57 25.18 -20.38 -19.45
N SER A 58 25.72 -20.04 -18.32
CA SER A 58 25.35 -20.62 -17.04
C SER A 58 24.22 -19.82 -16.37
N THR A 59 23.54 -20.43 -15.41
CA THR A 59 22.46 -19.78 -14.66
C THR A 59 22.67 -19.95 -13.16
N ILE A 60 22.54 -18.89 -12.40
CA ILE A 60 22.50 -18.91 -10.93
C ILE A 60 21.14 -18.36 -10.49
N ASN A 61 20.41 -19.16 -9.71
CA ASN A 61 19.15 -18.76 -9.09
C ASN A 61 19.33 -18.77 -7.58
N ALA A 62 18.98 -17.67 -6.90
CA ALA A 62 19.00 -17.58 -5.44
C ALA A 62 17.68 -17.02 -4.91
N ASP A 63 17.17 -17.63 -3.82
CA ASP A 63 15.96 -17.13 -3.18
C ASP A 63 16.24 -15.90 -2.31
N TYR A 64 17.42 -15.86 -1.69
CA TYR A 64 17.84 -14.71 -0.89
C TYR A 64 19.38 -14.62 -0.86
N VAL A 65 19.91 -13.43 -1.08
CA VAL A 65 21.33 -13.14 -0.95
C VAL A 65 21.55 -11.99 0.01
N SER A 66 22.36 -12.18 1.05
CA SER A 66 22.82 -11.11 1.91
C SER A 66 24.34 -11.14 1.98
N GLY A 67 24.97 -10.04 1.63
CA GLY A 67 26.41 -9.95 1.63
C GLY A 67 26.90 -8.51 1.68
N ARG A 68 27.83 -8.24 2.59
CA ARG A 68 28.58 -6.99 2.66
C ARG A 68 30.01 -7.23 2.24
N LEU A 69 30.48 -6.48 1.26
CA LEU A 69 31.90 -6.49 0.92
C LEU A 69 32.73 -5.66 1.92
N MET A 70 33.79 -6.24 2.38
CA MET A 70 34.83 -5.52 3.10
C MET A 70 36.10 -5.46 2.25
N ASP A 71 36.71 -4.28 2.18
CA ASP A 71 38.05 -3.98 1.64
C ASP A 71 38.33 -4.25 0.16
N GLY A 72 38.22 -3.20 -0.65
CA GLY A 72 39.04 -2.98 -1.83
C GLY A 72 39.01 -4.06 -2.93
N ARG A 73 37.99 -4.93 -3.00
CA ARG A 73 37.92 -6.01 -3.99
C ARG A 73 36.67 -5.94 -4.86
N LYS A 74 36.83 -6.53 -6.05
CA LYS A 74 35.99 -6.47 -7.25
C LYS A 74 34.52 -6.80 -7.02
N THR A 75 33.70 -6.26 -7.90
CA THR A 75 32.28 -6.53 -8.17
C THR A 75 31.71 -7.78 -7.48
N ILE A 76 30.56 -7.65 -6.82
CA ILE A 76 29.90 -8.77 -6.14
C ILE A 76 29.20 -9.69 -7.12
N ILE A 77 28.53 -9.15 -8.14
CA ILE A 77 27.68 -9.93 -9.05
C ILE A 77 28.13 -9.69 -10.48
N THR A 78 28.54 -10.74 -11.16
CA THR A 78 28.95 -10.69 -12.57
C THR A 78 28.14 -11.66 -13.41
N SER A 79 27.62 -11.22 -14.55
CA SER A 79 27.01 -12.08 -15.56
C SER A 79 27.60 -11.78 -16.93
N GLN A 80 28.13 -12.82 -17.60
CA GLN A 80 28.82 -12.66 -18.88
C GLN A 80 28.56 -13.82 -19.84
N ASN A 81 28.84 -13.60 -21.12
CA ASN A 81 28.84 -14.61 -22.18
C ASN A 81 27.53 -15.43 -22.27
N GLY A 82 26.37 -14.75 -22.25
CA GLY A 82 25.05 -15.36 -22.35
C GLY A 82 24.54 -16.01 -21.08
N SER A 83 25.13 -15.67 -19.93
CA SER A 83 24.72 -16.21 -18.62
C SER A 83 23.64 -15.40 -17.94
N THR A 84 23.04 -15.96 -16.89
CA THR A 84 21.98 -15.31 -16.14
C THR A 84 22.17 -15.47 -14.63
N VAL A 85 21.98 -14.40 -13.88
CA VAL A 85 21.90 -14.42 -12.41
C VAL A 85 20.53 -13.90 -11.99
N ASN A 86 19.80 -14.70 -11.23
CA ASN A 86 18.49 -14.35 -10.70
C ASN A 86 18.53 -14.37 -9.16
N ILE A 87 18.21 -13.24 -8.53
CA ILE A 87 18.12 -13.10 -7.08
C ILE A 87 16.74 -12.56 -6.73
N LYS A 88 15.96 -13.30 -5.96
CA LYS A 88 14.57 -12.90 -5.64
C LYS A 88 14.50 -11.84 -4.55
N ASN A 89 15.28 -12.02 -3.49
CA ASN A 89 15.35 -11.11 -2.34
C ASN A 89 16.80 -10.95 -1.92
N GLY A 90 17.13 -9.85 -1.25
CA GLY A 90 18.49 -9.68 -0.76
C GLY A 90 18.74 -8.36 -0.05
N ASP A 91 19.83 -8.34 0.70
CA ASP A 91 20.46 -7.16 1.25
C ASP A 91 21.90 -7.11 0.72
N LEU A 92 22.06 -6.38 -0.38
CA LEU A 92 23.28 -6.32 -1.18
C LEU A 92 23.97 -4.99 -0.95
N GLN A 93 25.14 -5.00 -0.31
CA GLN A 93 25.88 -3.78 0.01
C GLN A 93 27.30 -3.84 -0.51
N VAL A 94 27.75 -2.75 -1.14
CA VAL A 94 29.18 -2.53 -1.47
C VAL A 94 29.84 -1.78 -0.32
N GLY A 95 31.04 -2.23 0.08
CA GLY A 95 31.90 -1.38 0.92
C GLY A 95 32.36 -0.14 0.15
N ARG A 96 32.59 0.96 0.84
CA ARG A 96 32.89 2.31 0.31
C ARG A 96 34.06 2.44 -0.72
N ASP A 97 34.67 1.35 -1.14
CA ASP A 97 35.88 1.33 -1.91
C ASP A 97 35.73 0.77 -3.33
N SER A 98 34.91 1.39 -4.18
CA SER A 98 35.33 1.57 -5.57
C SER A 98 34.85 0.62 -6.68
N ASN A 99 33.97 -0.33 -6.52
CA ASN A 99 33.51 -1.09 -7.70
C ASN A 99 31.98 -1.18 -7.76
N PRO A 100 31.40 -1.21 -8.96
CA PRO A 100 29.96 -1.45 -9.06
C PRO A 100 29.60 -2.80 -8.42
N LEU A 101 28.44 -2.82 -7.77
CA LEU A 101 27.87 -4.02 -7.18
C LEU A 101 27.56 -5.08 -8.23
N VAL A 102 27.12 -4.66 -9.40
CA VAL A 102 26.69 -5.53 -10.50
C VAL A 102 27.41 -5.15 -11.79
N ILE A 103 27.93 -6.14 -12.51
CA ILE A 103 28.44 -5.97 -13.88
C ILE A 103 27.78 -6.99 -14.81
N ALA A 104 27.14 -6.50 -15.89
CA ALA A 104 26.72 -7.32 -17.00
C ALA A 104 27.63 -7.09 -18.23
N LYS A 105 28.19 -8.17 -18.78
CA LYS A 105 29.04 -8.16 -19.97
C LYS A 105 28.63 -9.26 -20.95
N GLY A 106 27.55 -9.01 -21.67
CA GLY A 106 26.92 -10.03 -22.51
C GLY A 106 26.18 -11.09 -21.67
N GLY A 107 25.55 -10.68 -20.57
CA GLY A 107 24.77 -11.53 -19.70
C GLY A 107 23.63 -10.74 -19.04
N THR A 108 22.78 -11.44 -18.32
CA THR A 108 21.59 -10.90 -17.65
C THR A 108 21.71 -11.02 -16.14
N VAL A 109 21.34 -9.95 -15.41
CA VAL A 109 21.18 -9.96 -13.95
C VAL A 109 19.78 -9.47 -13.61
N ASN A 110 19.05 -10.28 -12.85
CA ASN A 110 17.71 -9.96 -12.37
C ASN A 110 17.71 -9.91 -10.85
N LEU A 111 17.38 -8.75 -10.30
CA LEU A 111 17.31 -8.49 -8.85
C LEU A 111 15.86 -8.13 -8.49
N GLY A 112 15.18 -8.96 -7.72
CA GLY A 112 13.80 -8.73 -7.27
C GLY A 112 12.72 -8.87 -8.34
N VAL A 113 13.08 -9.14 -9.61
CA VAL A 113 12.14 -9.23 -10.75
C VAL A 113 12.44 -10.42 -11.67
N ASP A 114 11.45 -10.80 -12.48
CA ASP A 114 11.55 -11.86 -13.49
C ASP A 114 12.01 -11.32 -14.87
N GLY A 115 13.16 -10.70 -14.92
CA GLY A 115 13.70 -10.11 -16.14
C GLY A 115 12.95 -8.82 -16.55
N ASN A 116 12.95 -8.56 -17.84
CA ASN A 116 12.38 -7.33 -18.41
C ASN A 116 10.85 -7.26 -18.40
N LYS A 117 10.15 -8.28 -17.95
CA LYS A 117 8.70 -8.22 -17.69
C LYS A 117 8.37 -7.39 -16.48
N GLY A 118 9.30 -7.33 -15.50
CA GLY A 118 9.17 -6.52 -14.30
C GLY A 118 8.14 -7.03 -13.30
N ASN A 119 7.77 -8.34 -13.35
CA ASN A 119 6.97 -8.90 -12.28
C ASN A 119 7.88 -9.13 -11.07
N PHE A 120 7.49 -8.62 -9.92
CA PHE A 120 8.27 -8.79 -8.70
C PHE A 120 8.33 -10.27 -8.30
N THR A 121 9.52 -10.74 -7.99
CA THR A 121 9.77 -12.12 -7.52
C THR A 121 9.93 -12.20 -6.02
N GLY A 122 10.13 -11.05 -5.35
CA GLY A 122 10.24 -10.86 -3.92
C GLY A 122 9.93 -9.40 -3.56
N HIS A 123 9.84 -9.11 -2.27
CA HIS A 123 9.54 -7.76 -1.75
C HIS A 123 10.62 -7.21 -0.81
N ASP A 124 11.73 -7.96 -0.63
CA ASP A 124 12.82 -7.63 0.29
C ASP A 124 14.14 -7.51 -0.48
N MET A 125 14.23 -6.58 -1.45
CA MET A 125 15.43 -6.34 -2.24
C MET A 125 16.03 -4.98 -1.92
N SER A 126 17.00 -4.92 -1.01
CA SER A 126 17.80 -3.74 -0.69
C SER A 126 19.13 -3.79 -1.46
N ILE A 127 19.49 -2.69 -2.09
CA ILE A 127 20.69 -2.59 -2.92
C ILE A 127 21.43 -1.29 -2.56
N GLU A 128 22.66 -1.43 -2.09
CA GLU A 128 23.58 -0.31 -1.89
C GLU A 128 24.79 -0.51 -2.80
N GLY A 129 24.79 0.13 -3.97
CA GLY A 129 25.87 0.06 -4.95
C GLY A 129 25.41 0.35 -6.38
N ASP A 130 26.38 0.78 -7.20
CA ASP A 130 26.17 1.07 -8.62
C ASP A 130 25.99 -0.21 -9.43
N VAL A 131 25.20 -0.13 -10.49
CA VAL A 131 25.09 -1.22 -11.48
C VAL A 131 25.66 -0.77 -12.80
N ARG A 132 26.38 -1.67 -13.50
CA ARG A 132 27.13 -1.33 -14.70
C ARG A 132 26.97 -2.34 -15.82
N ILE A 133 26.77 -1.84 -17.02
CA ILE A 133 26.88 -2.61 -18.26
C ILE A 133 28.18 -2.22 -18.96
N ASP A 134 29.04 -3.22 -19.19
CA ASP A 134 30.28 -3.05 -20.01
C ASP A 134 30.04 -3.35 -21.50
N GLY A 135 28.90 -3.98 -21.81
CA GLY A 135 28.54 -4.37 -23.15
C GLY A 135 29.29 -5.59 -23.69
N SER A 136 28.79 -6.16 -24.77
CA SER A 136 29.38 -7.29 -25.48
C SER A 136 29.01 -7.22 -26.97
N ASN A 137 29.88 -7.72 -27.85
CA ASN A 137 29.57 -7.84 -29.28
C ASN A 137 28.83 -9.13 -29.65
N THR A 138 28.77 -10.08 -28.74
CA THR A 138 28.25 -11.44 -29.00
C THR A 138 26.92 -11.75 -28.32
N HIS A 139 26.68 -11.16 -27.16
CA HIS A 139 25.46 -11.39 -26.36
C HIS A 139 24.92 -10.08 -25.84
N PRO A 140 23.59 -9.95 -25.68
CA PRO A 140 22.99 -8.79 -25.06
C PRO A 140 23.43 -8.69 -23.57
N SER A 141 23.52 -7.47 -23.07
CA SER A 141 23.73 -7.20 -21.64
C SER A 141 22.48 -6.58 -21.06
N GLU A 142 21.99 -7.16 -19.97
CA GLU A 142 20.76 -6.71 -19.36
C GLU A 142 20.85 -6.75 -17.84
N ILE A 143 20.42 -5.67 -17.19
CA ILE A 143 20.26 -5.59 -15.75
C ILE A 143 18.82 -5.15 -15.45
N ASN A 144 18.10 -5.96 -14.70
CA ASN A 144 16.73 -5.69 -14.27
C ASN A 144 16.71 -5.58 -12.75
N ILE A 145 16.25 -4.42 -12.23
CA ILE A 145 16.19 -4.13 -10.80
C ILE A 145 14.74 -3.87 -10.43
N GLY A 146 14.25 -4.61 -9.45
CA GLY A 146 12.93 -4.40 -8.85
C GLY A 146 13.03 -4.02 -7.39
N VAL A 147 12.45 -2.88 -7.03
CA VAL A 147 12.31 -2.38 -5.65
C VAL A 147 10.84 -2.08 -5.41
N ASP A 148 10.20 -2.80 -4.48
CA ASP A 148 8.74 -2.74 -4.26
C ASP A 148 8.36 -2.59 -2.78
N SER A 149 9.27 -2.11 -1.96
CA SER A 149 9.02 -1.92 -0.53
C SER A 149 9.61 -0.59 -0.05
N ASP A 150 8.97 0.04 0.92
CA ASP A 150 9.46 1.26 1.58
C ASP A 150 10.49 1.00 2.67
N GLU A 151 10.68 -0.25 3.05
CA GLU A 151 11.71 -0.69 3.99
C GLU A 151 13.04 -1.00 3.28
N VAL A 152 13.00 -1.13 1.94
CA VAL A 152 14.13 -1.48 1.10
C VAL A 152 14.31 -0.44 0.00
N LEU A 153 15.54 -0.11 -0.32
CA LEU A 153 15.85 0.91 -1.29
C LEU A 153 17.01 0.46 -2.20
N TRP A 154 17.11 1.08 -3.35
CA TRP A 154 18.33 1.02 -4.13
C TRP A 154 19.03 2.37 -4.04
N THR A 155 20.26 2.37 -3.53
CA THR A 155 21.15 3.53 -3.56
C THR A 155 22.27 3.24 -4.55
N GLY A 156 22.37 4.03 -5.61
CA GLY A 156 23.40 3.83 -6.64
C GLY A 156 23.05 4.41 -8.00
N PHE A 157 24.01 4.31 -8.92
CA PHE A 157 23.89 4.75 -10.31
C PHE A 157 23.65 3.59 -11.29
N ALA A 158 22.94 3.90 -12.37
CA ALA A 158 22.72 3.02 -13.51
C ALA A 158 23.71 3.35 -14.64
N LEU A 159 24.88 2.73 -14.65
CA LEU A 159 25.99 3.05 -15.55
C LEU A 159 25.97 2.14 -16.79
N ASN A 160 25.44 2.62 -17.90
CA ASN A 160 25.55 1.93 -19.18
C ASN A 160 26.77 2.46 -19.95
N LEU A 161 27.92 1.76 -19.83
CA LEU A 161 29.19 2.11 -20.48
C LEU A 161 29.41 1.35 -21.79
N ALA A 162 28.40 0.63 -22.29
CA ALA A 162 28.51 -0.06 -23.56
C ALA A 162 28.78 0.93 -24.71
N ASP A 163 29.59 0.50 -25.70
CA ASP A 163 29.81 1.28 -26.90
C ASP A 163 28.49 1.59 -27.60
N LYS A 164 28.26 2.85 -27.97
CA LYS A 164 27.07 3.29 -28.71
C LYS A 164 26.89 2.54 -30.05
N ASN A 165 27.97 1.97 -30.58
CA ASN A 165 27.97 1.14 -31.78
C ASN A 165 27.92 -0.37 -31.49
N ALA A 166 27.67 -0.76 -30.22
CA ALA A 166 27.58 -2.16 -29.85
C ALA A 166 26.47 -2.84 -30.66
N LYS A 167 26.79 -4.03 -31.22
CA LYS A 167 25.87 -4.78 -32.08
C LYS A 167 24.72 -5.42 -31.29
N GLN A 168 24.87 -5.57 -30.00
CA GLN A 168 23.90 -6.20 -29.12
C GLN A 168 23.22 -5.15 -28.22
N PRO A 169 21.94 -5.38 -27.85
CA PRO A 169 21.25 -4.52 -26.91
C PRO A 169 21.94 -4.47 -25.52
N ASN A 170 21.93 -3.29 -24.91
CA ASN A 170 22.51 -3.05 -23.60
C ASN A 170 21.53 -2.24 -22.76
N HIS A 171 20.75 -2.91 -21.91
CA HIS A 171 19.60 -2.33 -21.24
C HIS A 171 19.70 -2.45 -19.72
N ILE A 172 19.54 -1.33 -19.01
CA ILE A 172 19.26 -1.31 -17.59
C ILE A 172 17.77 -0.94 -17.44
N ASN A 173 17.01 -1.82 -16.82
CA ASN A 173 15.58 -1.62 -16.56
C ASN A 173 15.38 -1.52 -15.04
N VAL A 174 14.63 -0.51 -14.63
CA VAL A 174 14.33 -0.24 -13.21
C VAL A 174 12.82 -0.28 -13.00
N PHE A 175 12.37 -1.13 -12.10
CA PHE A 175 10.98 -1.31 -11.74
C PHE A 175 10.81 -0.88 -10.29
N LEU A 176 10.18 0.28 -10.11
CA LEU A 176 9.77 0.79 -8.82
C LEU A 176 8.30 0.38 -8.66
N GLY A 177 8.02 -0.54 -7.76
CA GLY A 177 6.64 -0.89 -7.42
C GLY A 177 5.92 0.30 -6.79
N ASP A 178 4.72 0.05 -6.29
CA ASP A 178 3.91 1.08 -5.63
C ASP A 178 4.62 1.70 -4.41
N ARG A 179 5.72 1.09 -3.94
CA ARG A 179 6.48 1.48 -2.75
C ARG A 179 7.99 1.56 -3.01
N GLY A 180 8.40 1.53 -4.27
CA GLY A 180 9.80 1.49 -4.65
C GLY A 180 10.51 2.82 -4.42
N TYR A 181 11.72 2.75 -3.89
CA TYR A 181 12.56 3.89 -3.61
C TYR A 181 13.95 3.70 -4.24
N TRP A 182 14.34 4.62 -5.11
CA TRP A 182 15.68 4.71 -5.69
C TRP A 182 16.34 6.00 -5.24
N ASP A 183 17.40 5.88 -4.44
CA ASP A 183 18.28 6.99 -4.12
C ASP A 183 19.38 7.07 -5.17
N HIS A 184 19.27 8.08 -6.05
CA HIS A 184 20.23 8.34 -7.11
C HIS A 184 21.48 9.02 -6.53
N MET A 185 22.28 8.22 -5.84
CA MET A 185 23.51 8.61 -5.17
C MET A 185 24.67 7.71 -5.59
N TYR A 186 25.83 8.29 -5.78
CA TYR A 186 27.04 7.54 -6.08
C TYR A 186 27.54 6.78 -4.84
N GLN A 187 27.72 5.49 -4.99
CA GLN A 187 28.25 4.60 -3.94
C GLN A 187 29.70 4.12 -4.24
N GLY A 188 30.44 4.88 -5.03
CA GLY A 188 31.84 4.59 -5.32
C GLY A 188 32.79 5.10 -4.25
N GLY A 189 33.83 4.33 -3.95
CA GLY A 189 34.78 4.64 -2.89
C GLY A 189 35.67 5.85 -3.12
N LEU A 190 35.97 6.50 -2.03
CA LEU A 190 36.77 7.72 -1.92
C LEU A 190 38.29 7.54 -2.09
N ASN A 191 38.76 6.55 -2.86
CA ASN A 191 40.19 6.43 -3.13
C ASN A 191 40.68 7.50 -4.13
N GLY A 192 40.67 8.78 -3.69
CA GLY A 192 41.46 9.84 -4.28
C GLY A 192 40.99 10.41 -5.62
N THR A 193 39.87 9.95 -6.18
CA THR A 193 39.23 10.59 -7.32
C THR A 193 38.14 11.52 -6.82
N SER A 194 38.35 12.79 -6.99
CA SER A 194 37.43 13.86 -6.65
C SER A 194 36.01 13.58 -7.15
N TYR A 195 34.98 13.87 -6.37
CA TYR A 195 33.58 13.94 -6.76
C TYR A 195 33.31 14.67 -8.09
N SER A 196 34.25 15.52 -8.51
CA SER A 196 34.14 16.34 -9.72
C SER A 196 34.34 15.59 -11.04
N THR A 197 34.65 14.30 -11.05
CA THR A 197 34.96 13.56 -12.28
C THR A 197 33.88 12.60 -12.76
N MET A 198 32.84 12.36 -12.00
CA MET A 198 31.70 11.54 -12.45
C MET A 198 30.66 12.40 -13.16
N THR A 199 30.95 12.73 -14.40
CA THR A 199 29.98 13.39 -15.32
C THR A 199 29.15 12.38 -16.12
N THR A 200 29.26 11.08 -15.80
CA THR A 200 28.53 10.05 -16.54
C THR A 200 27.10 9.96 -16.05
N PRO A 201 26.11 10.29 -16.88
CA PRO A 201 24.71 10.19 -16.49
C PRO A 201 24.30 8.73 -16.26
N SER A 202 23.38 8.51 -15.36
CA SER A 202 22.65 7.25 -15.30
C SER A 202 21.80 7.08 -16.55
N ARG A 203 21.85 5.88 -17.16
CA ARG A 203 21.10 5.56 -18.38
C ARG A 203 20.20 4.35 -18.16
N VAL A 204 18.91 4.61 -18.14
CA VAL A 204 17.86 3.61 -17.90
C VAL A 204 17.08 3.42 -19.19
N HIS A 205 17.03 2.18 -19.69
CA HIS A 205 16.24 1.87 -20.86
C HIS A 205 14.73 1.93 -20.56
N ARG A 206 14.30 1.35 -19.43
CA ARG A 206 12.92 1.45 -18.93
C ARG A 206 12.94 1.82 -17.45
N LEU A 207 12.25 2.89 -17.11
CA LEU A 207 11.89 3.21 -15.74
C LEU A 207 10.38 3.01 -15.57
N VAL A 208 10.00 2.08 -14.71
CA VAL A 208 8.60 1.70 -14.47
C VAL A 208 8.22 2.06 -13.04
N GLY A 209 7.36 3.04 -12.89
CA GLY A 209 6.81 3.46 -11.61
C GLY A 209 5.41 2.90 -11.34
N SER A 210 4.77 3.41 -10.29
CA SER A 210 3.42 3.03 -9.90
C SER A 210 2.40 3.26 -11.03
N LYS A 211 1.47 2.34 -11.18
CA LYS A 211 0.31 2.53 -12.08
C LYS A 211 -0.72 3.49 -11.50
N ASN A 212 -0.63 3.74 -10.20
CA ASN A 212 -1.52 4.63 -9.49
C ASN A 212 -0.89 6.03 -9.41
N ARG A 213 -1.67 7.08 -9.72
CA ARG A 213 -1.24 8.48 -9.61
C ARG A 213 -0.97 8.95 -8.18
N ASN A 214 -1.17 8.12 -7.21
CA ASN A 214 -1.09 8.47 -5.79
C ASN A 214 0.37 8.47 -5.25
N PHE A 215 1.39 8.61 -6.11
CA PHE A 215 2.74 9.03 -5.74
C PHE A 215 3.49 8.11 -4.78
N GLU A 216 3.71 6.87 -5.17
CA GLU A 216 4.42 5.92 -4.29
C GLU A 216 5.83 5.54 -4.77
N SER A 217 6.10 5.64 -6.09
CA SER A 217 7.44 5.39 -6.63
C SER A 217 8.30 6.65 -6.53
N ILE A 218 9.42 6.57 -5.82
CA ILE A 218 10.26 7.73 -5.51
C ILE A 218 11.67 7.54 -6.07
N VAL A 219 12.20 8.59 -6.71
CA VAL A 219 13.62 8.74 -7.05
C VAL A 219 14.13 10.00 -6.39
N THR A 220 14.98 9.88 -5.38
CA THR A 220 15.66 11.05 -4.82
C THR A 220 16.89 11.39 -5.65
N GLN A 221 17.10 12.67 -5.87
CA GLN A 221 18.22 13.21 -6.60
C GLN A 221 19.28 13.70 -5.61
N SER A 222 20.13 12.79 -5.17
CA SER A 222 21.15 13.07 -4.15
C SER A 222 22.50 13.48 -4.71
N GLU A 223 22.63 13.54 -6.04
CA GLU A 223 23.86 13.94 -6.76
C GLU A 223 23.54 14.74 -8.01
N HIS A 224 24.49 15.52 -8.53
CA HIS A 224 24.31 16.35 -9.74
C HIS A 224 24.27 15.57 -11.06
N ASN A 225 24.39 14.25 -11.03
CA ASN A 225 24.40 13.45 -12.24
C ASN A 225 23.00 13.35 -12.84
N GLU A 226 22.93 13.55 -14.14
CA GLU A 226 21.70 13.43 -14.92
C GLU A 226 21.18 11.99 -14.93
N ILE A 227 19.86 11.84 -15.06
CA ILE A 227 19.22 10.56 -15.35
C ILE A 227 18.62 10.60 -16.75
N HIS A 228 19.08 9.71 -17.65
CA HIS A 228 18.53 9.55 -18.98
C HIS A 228 17.65 8.31 -19.05
N ILE A 229 16.40 8.50 -19.41
CA ILE A 229 15.36 7.46 -19.48
C ILE A 229 14.88 7.33 -20.92
N ASP A 230 15.10 6.16 -21.54
CA ASP A 230 14.61 5.92 -22.90
C ASP A 230 13.09 5.81 -22.91
N LYS A 231 12.51 5.10 -21.93
CA LYS A 231 11.06 4.94 -21.80
C LYS A 231 10.60 5.01 -20.33
N LEU A 232 9.72 5.96 -20.04
CA LEU A 232 9.01 6.05 -18.76
C LEU A 232 7.66 5.32 -18.85
N GLU A 233 7.35 4.50 -17.84
CA GLU A 233 6.06 3.82 -17.70
C GLU A 233 5.53 4.02 -16.27
N GLY A 234 4.23 4.33 -16.12
CA GLY A 234 3.62 4.64 -14.82
C GLY A 234 4.04 6.01 -14.28
N HIS A 235 3.90 6.21 -12.98
CA HIS A 235 4.15 7.49 -12.31
C HIS A 235 5.37 7.40 -11.40
N VAL A 236 6.28 8.36 -11.52
CA VAL A 236 7.51 8.43 -10.72
C VAL A 236 7.68 9.84 -10.16
N ASN A 237 7.94 9.93 -8.86
CA ASN A 237 8.26 11.16 -8.16
C ASN A 237 9.76 11.35 -8.10
N PHE A 238 10.27 12.40 -8.73
CA PHE A 238 11.64 12.83 -8.62
C PHE A 238 11.74 13.91 -7.55
N VAL A 239 12.54 13.67 -6.53
CA VAL A 239 12.61 14.52 -5.34
C VAL A 239 13.95 15.25 -5.31
N TYR A 240 13.89 16.55 -5.14
CA TYR A 240 15.04 17.46 -5.10
C TYR A 240 15.13 18.16 -3.74
N ASP A 241 16.33 18.29 -3.22
CA ASP A 241 16.57 19.09 -2.02
C ASP A 241 16.85 20.56 -2.42
N PRO A 242 16.08 21.53 -1.89
CA PRO A 242 16.33 22.94 -2.17
C PRO A 242 17.57 23.50 -1.46
N ASN A 243 18.11 22.80 -0.49
CA ASN A 243 19.24 23.27 0.33
C ASN A 243 20.61 22.97 -0.27
N GLY A 244 20.71 22.03 -1.21
CA GLY A 244 21.89 21.83 -2.04
C GLY A 244 23.17 21.42 -1.33
N GLU A 245 23.11 20.94 -0.10
CA GLU A 245 24.29 20.44 0.60
C GLU A 245 23.96 19.16 1.37
N TYR A 246 24.91 18.25 1.33
CA TYR A 246 25.00 17.09 2.19
C TYR A 246 24.58 17.47 3.62
N ASP A 247 23.54 16.86 4.14
CA ASP A 247 23.02 17.12 5.49
C ASP A 247 23.98 16.50 6.54
N ASP A 248 25.24 16.94 6.49
CA ASP A 248 26.22 16.59 7.52
C ASP A 248 26.00 17.50 8.73
N LYS A 249 24.97 17.17 9.50
CA LYS A 249 24.65 17.87 10.77
C LYS A 249 25.79 17.78 11.79
N GLU A 250 26.80 16.96 11.54
CA GLU A 250 28.02 16.86 12.35
C GLU A 250 29.09 17.88 11.95
N ASP A 251 28.96 18.52 10.75
CA ASP A 251 29.86 19.61 10.38
C ASP A 251 29.48 20.89 11.16
N PRO A 252 30.38 21.40 12.00
CA PRO A 252 30.13 22.64 12.77
C PRO A 252 29.92 23.89 11.89
N SER A 253 30.23 23.83 10.61
CA SER A 253 29.99 24.88 9.63
C SER A 253 28.62 24.79 8.96
N TYR A 254 27.89 23.70 9.16
CA TYR A 254 26.55 23.52 8.61
C TYR A 254 25.62 24.60 9.17
N LYS A 255 25.13 25.42 8.29
CA LYS A 255 24.04 26.38 8.56
C LYS A 255 22.91 26.02 7.62
N GLU A 256 21.80 25.61 8.20
CA GLU A 256 20.56 25.48 7.48
C GLU A 256 20.28 26.79 6.73
N ARG A 257 20.21 26.74 5.41
CA ARG A 257 19.91 27.93 4.60
C ARG A 257 18.48 28.30 4.85
N GLU A 258 18.25 29.42 5.46
CA GLU A 258 16.92 30.01 5.62
C GLU A 258 16.69 31.00 4.46
N ASN A 259 15.44 31.03 3.95
CA ASN A 259 14.98 32.01 2.96
C ASN A 259 15.68 31.96 1.59
N ILE A 260 15.81 30.79 1.01
CA ILE A 260 16.57 30.52 -0.23
C ILE A 260 15.97 31.19 -1.48
N VAL A 261 14.80 31.80 -1.42
CA VAL A 261 14.07 32.28 -2.62
C VAL A 261 14.76 33.45 -3.34
N ASN A 262 15.57 34.22 -2.65
CA ASN A 262 16.35 35.30 -3.28
C ASN A 262 17.60 34.74 -3.95
N GLY A 263 17.62 34.78 -5.30
CA GLY A 263 18.71 34.23 -6.10
C GLY A 263 18.57 32.75 -6.42
N LEU A 264 17.40 32.16 -6.23
CA LEU A 264 17.10 30.79 -6.61
C LEU A 264 17.28 30.59 -8.11
N THR A 265 18.07 29.60 -8.48
CA THR A 265 18.27 29.12 -9.85
C THR A 265 17.94 27.63 -9.92
N PRO A 266 17.80 26.99 -11.10
CA PRO A 266 17.60 25.55 -11.19
C PRO A 266 18.72 24.75 -10.47
N GLU A 267 19.95 25.27 -10.47
CA GLU A 267 21.09 24.64 -9.82
C GLU A 267 21.04 24.75 -8.30
N SER A 268 20.17 25.59 -7.75
CA SER A 268 19.91 25.66 -6.31
C SER A 268 19.18 24.42 -5.79
N PHE A 269 18.53 23.66 -6.67
CA PHE A 269 17.95 22.37 -6.35
C PHE A 269 19.02 21.31 -6.53
N TRP A 270 19.41 20.68 -5.44
CA TRP A 270 20.38 19.62 -5.46
C TRP A 270 19.84 18.42 -6.22
N GLY A 271 20.59 17.96 -7.21
CA GLY A 271 20.24 16.85 -8.08
C GLY A 271 20.43 17.17 -9.55
N GLY A 272 20.71 16.14 -10.33
CA GLY A 272 20.86 16.22 -11.79
C GLY A 272 19.51 16.35 -12.51
N ASP A 273 19.58 16.76 -13.77
CA ASP A 273 18.39 16.86 -14.61
C ASP A 273 17.89 15.47 -15.05
N VAL A 274 16.58 15.36 -15.29
CA VAL A 274 15.93 14.15 -15.78
C VAL A 274 15.58 14.32 -17.24
N HIS A 275 16.12 13.44 -18.09
CA HIS A 275 15.88 13.42 -19.53
C HIS A 275 15.04 12.22 -19.93
N ILE A 276 13.86 12.44 -20.49
CA ILE A 276 12.92 11.39 -20.89
C ILE A 276 12.76 11.41 -22.39
N THR A 277 13.13 10.29 -23.06
CA THR A 277 13.02 10.18 -24.52
C THR A 277 11.60 9.86 -24.96
N SER A 278 10.91 8.93 -24.27
CA SER A 278 9.55 8.56 -24.56
C SER A 278 8.81 8.17 -23.29
N ALA A 279 7.47 8.18 -23.33
CA ALA A 279 6.65 7.71 -22.21
C ALA A 279 5.46 6.89 -22.72
N ALA A 280 5.07 5.90 -21.92
CA ALA A 280 3.86 5.13 -22.17
C ALA A 280 2.60 5.99 -21.89
N PRO A 281 1.45 5.65 -22.47
CA PRO A 281 0.18 6.29 -22.13
C PRO A 281 -0.08 6.24 -20.62
N ASN A 282 -0.62 7.35 -20.07
CA ASN A 282 -0.91 7.52 -18.65
C ASN A 282 0.32 7.42 -17.72
N SER A 283 1.50 7.73 -18.24
CA SER A 283 2.72 7.85 -17.44
C SER A 283 2.97 9.29 -17.04
N GLY A 284 3.67 9.50 -15.93
CA GLY A 284 3.98 10.83 -15.42
C GLY A 284 5.31 10.90 -14.70
N ALA A 285 6.06 11.97 -14.99
CA ALA A 285 7.21 12.39 -14.21
C ALA A 285 6.79 13.58 -13.33
N HIS A 286 6.97 13.42 -12.03
CA HIS A 286 6.53 14.40 -11.05
C HIS A 286 7.76 14.93 -10.29
N MET A 287 8.03 16.23 -10.45
CA MET A 287 9.17 16.90 -9.81
C MET A 287 8.70 17.50 -8.48
N TYR A 288 9.30 17.06 -7.40
CA TYR A 288 8.96 17.50 -6.05
C TYR A 288 10.16 18.11 -5.34
N THR A 289 9.89 19.08 -4.49
CA THR A 289 10.83 19.56 -3.49
C THR A 289 10.17 19.64 -2.12
N SER A 290 10.96 19.50 -1.07
CA SER A 290 10.48 19.75 0.29
C SER A 290 10.24 21.26 0.52
N ARG A 291 9.55 21.59 1.61
CA ARG A 291 9.39 23.01 2.03
C ARG A 291 10.59 23.54 2.80
N LYS A 292 11.49 22.65 3.17
CA LYS A 292 12.58 22.94 4.08
C LYS A 292 13.49 24.05 3.55
N GLY A 293 13.68 25.10 4.33
CA GLY A 293 14.51 26.23 3.98
C GLY A 293 13.94 27.19 2.92
N LEU A 294 12.73 26.96 2.38
CA LEU A 294 12.09 27.81 1.39
C LEU A 294 11.17 28.86 2.05
N ASP A 295 11.32 30.11 1.65
CA ASP A 295 10.34 31.15 1.97
C ASP A 295 9.14 31.05 1.03
N LEU A 296 8.07 30.41 1.48
CA LEU A 296 6.82 30.23 0.74
C LEU A 296 5.73 31.23 1.18
N SER A 297 6.11 32.34 1.79
CA SER A 297 5.17 33.31 2.35
C SER A 297 4.37 34.09 1.31
N THR A 298 4.85 34.17 0.08
CA THR A 298 4.18 34.86 -1.03
C THR A 298 3.97 33.94 -2.23
N GLU A 299 2.93 34.21 -3.01
CA GLU A 299 2.66 33.47 -4.24
C GLU A 299 3.81 33.63 -5.26
N ASP A 300 4.45 34.78 -5.31
CA ASP A 300 5.59 35.05 -6.18
C ASP A 300 6.78 34.13 -5.82
N ASN A 301 7.06 33.94 -4.53
CA ASN A 301 8.09 33.03 -4.06
C ASN A 301 7.77 31.58 -4.42
N VAL A 302 6.52 31.14 -4.19
CA VAL A 302 6.07 29.79 -4.59
C VAL A 302 6.26 29.59 -6.09
N ASN A 303 5.89 30.56 -6.90
CA ASN A 303 6.03 30.49 -8.35
C ASN A 303 7.50 30.42 -8.78
N LYS A 304 8.40 31.18 -8.15
CA LYS A 304 9.85 31.08 -8.42
C LYS A 304 10.40 29.68 -8.12
N VAL A 305 10.00 29.08 -7.00
CA VAL A 305 10.39 27.71 -6.65
C VAL A 305 9.93 26.72 -7.72
N LEU A 306 8.65 26.78 -8.09
CA LEU A 306 8.06 25.89 -9.09
C LEU A 306 8.66 26.07 -10.49
N ASP A 307 9.00 27.32 -10.88
CA ASP A 307 9.65 27.61 -12.16
C ASP A 307 11.05 27.01 -12.24
N ASN A 308 11.84 27.17 -11.19
CA ASN A 308 13.20 26.63 -11.18
C ASN A 308 13.20 25.11 -11.15
N LEU A 309 12.30 24.51 -10.38
CA LEU A 309 12.15 23.06 -10.33
C LEU A 309 11.68 22.48 -11.68
N ALA A 310 10.87 23.22 -12.43
CA ALA A 310 10.41 22.81 -13.76
C ALA A 310 11.58 22.67 -14.77
N HIS A 311 12.68 23.37 -14.57
CA HIS A 311 13.87 23.25 -15.41
C HIS A 311 14.68 21.97 -15.17
N LYS A 312 14.29 21.14 -14.20
CA LYS A 312 14.94 19.86 -13.91
C LYS A 312 14.47 18.70 -14.77
N VAL A 313 13.45 18.86 -15.61
CA VAL A 313 12.93 17.81 -16.46
C VAL A 313 12.91 18.21 -17.92
N TYR A 314 13.45 17.34 -18.79
CA TYR A 314 13.51 17.50 -20.23
C TYR A 314 12.82 16.34 -20.92
N TYR A 315 11.86 16.64 -21.80
CA TYR A 315 11.19 15.64 -22.61
C TYR A 315 11.75 15.72 -24.05
N HIS A 316 12.29 14.60 -24.55
CA HIS A 316 12.82 14.49 -25.88
C HIS A 316 11.89 13.65 -26.77
N ASN A 317 11.81 13.94 -28.07
CA ASN A 317 11.05 13.17 -29.07
C ASN A 317 9.51 13.11 -28.91
N TYR A 318 8.86 14.24 -28.92
CA TYR A 318 7.40 14.33 -29.08
C TYR A 318 6.91 14.10 -30.52
N VAL A 319 7.68 13.45 -31.38
CA VAL A 319 7.50 13.48 -32.83
C VAL A 319 6.31 12.68 -33.32
N ASN A 320 5.74 11.77 -32.55
CA ASN A 320 4.70 10.86 -33.03
C ASN A 320 3.29 11.10 -32.46
N GLY A 321 3.02 12.24 -31.85
CA GLY A 321 1.64 12.60 -31.50
C GLY A 321 0.96 11.74 -30.42
N GLU A 322 1.67 10.84 -29.75
CA GLU A 322 1.17 10.14 -28.58
C GLU A 322 1.21 11.05 -27.35
N ARG A 323 0.13 11.74 -27.17
CA ARG A 323 -0.07 12.85 -26.24
C ARG A 323 -0.51 12.37 -24.86
N ASN A 324 0.27 11.55 -24.15
CA ASN A 324 -0.19 10.96 -22.89
C ASN A 324 0.76 11.12 -21.70
N LEU A 325 1.89 11.79 -21.87
CA LEU A 325 2.77 12.09 -20.75
C LEU A 325 2.17 13.20 -19.90
N GLN A 326 1.96 12.92 -18.63
CA GLN A 326 1.56 13.90 -17.63
C GLN A 326 2.70 14.06 -16.63
N GLY A 327 2.91 15.26 -16.14
CA GLY A 327 3.88 15.52 -15.09
C GLY A 327 3.39 16.65 -14.21
N THR A 328 3.99 16.75 -13.05
CA THR A 328 3.75 17.86 -12.14
C THR A 328 5.07 18.42 -11.66
N VAL A 329 5.07 19.72 -11.33
CA VAL A 329 6.13 20.36 -10.57
C VAL A 329 5.49 20.83 -9.29
N ALA A 330 5.95 20.33 -8.16
CA ALA A 330 5.24 20.52 -6.91
C ALA A 330 6.17 20.78 -5.73
N ILE A 331 5.64 21.49 -4.75
CA ILE A 331 6.20 21.57 -3.41
C ILE A 331 5.40 20.61 -2.56
N ALA A 332 6.06 19.69 -1.87
CA ALA A 332 5.41 18.69 -1.05
C ALA A 332 4.48 19.32 -0.01
N SER A 333 3.33 18.72 0.18
CA SER A 333 2.37 19.18 1.16
C SER A 333 2.78 18.77 2.57
N GLU A 334 2.41 19.61 3.51
CA GLU A 334 2.51 19.32 4.93
C GLU A 334 1.09 19.22 5.51
N GLY A 335 0.72 18.05 5.98
CA GLY A 335 -0.57 17.83 6.58
C GLY A 335 -1.75 17.94 5.59
N ALA A 336 -2.75 18.73 5.95
CA ALA A 336 -3.95 18.97 5.16
C ALA A 336 -3.82 20.12 4.15
N GLU A 337 -2.64 20.68 4.01
CA GLU A 337 -2.40 21.75 3.03
C GLU A 337 -2.36 21.20 1.61
N SER A 338 -2.77 22.02 0.66
CA SER A 338 -2.60 21.71 -0.76
C SER A 338 -1.12 21.71 -1.12
N ALA A 339 -0.66 20.66 -1.84
CA ALA A 339 0.60 20.74 -2.54
C ALA A 339 0.54 21.90 -3.55
N ARG A 340 1.56 22.75 -3.54
CA ARG A 340 1.69 23.81 -4.55
C ARG A 340 2.32 23.19 -5.78
N PHE A 341 1.64 23.21 -6.92
CA PHE A 341 2.14 22.56 -8.12
C PHE A 341 1.70 23.26 -9.41
N LYS A 342 2.47 22.98 -10.47
CA LYS A 342 2.15 23.31 -11.85
C LYS A 342 2.04 22.01 -12.62
N VAL A 343 1.03 21.88 -13.48
CA VAL A 343 0.84 20.68 -14.28
C VAL A 343 1.55 20.83 -15.62
N LEU A 344 2.40 19.89 -15.94
CA LEU A 344 3.04 19.76 -17.25
C LEU A 344 2.26 18.69 -18.03
N THR A 345 1.68 19.06 -19.17
CA THR A 345 1.05 18.10 -20.08
C THR A 345 1.67 18.24 -21.44
N GLU A 346 2.33 17.23 -21.94
CA GLU A 346 2.81 17.13 -23.33
C GLU A 346 3.57 18.33 -23.88
N GLY A 347 4.43 18.93 -23.10
CA GLY A 347 5.08 20.15 -23.50
C GLY A 347 4.14 21.35 -23.57
N TYR A 348 2.91 21.25 -23.09
CA TYR A 348 1.96 22.35 -22.94
C TYR A 348 1.66 22.62 -21.48
N ALA A 349 1.68 23.88 -21.13
CA ALA A 349 1.04 24.34 -19.93
C ALA A 349 -0.44 24.61 -20.23
N LYS A 350 -1.36 24.01 -19.49
CA LYS A 350 -2.72 24.51 -19.39
C LYS A 350 -2.73 25.75 -18.53
N GLU A 351 -3.77 26.58 -18.70
CA GLU A 351 -3.94 27.85 -17.99
C GLU A 351 -3.40 27.84 -16.56
N GLY A 352 -2.43 28.71 -16.30
CA GLY A 352 -1.77 28.85 -15.01
C GLY A 352 -0.56 27.99 -14.78
N ALA A 353 -0.15 27.24 -15.74
CA ALA A 353 0.99 26.37 -15.68
C ALA A 353 2.17 26.90 -16.53
N VAL A 354 3.26 26.19 -16.51
CA VAL A 354 4.45 26.47 -17.31
C VAL A 354 4.24 26.00 -18.74
N THR A 355 4.49 26.84 -19.74
CA THR A 355 4.50 26.40 -21.14
C THR A 355 5.88 25.89 -21.48
N TRP A 356 5.97 24.64 -21.92
CA TRP A 356 7.19 24.11 -22.46
C TRP A 356 7.23 24.36 -23.96
N GLN A 357 8.33 24.91 -24.45
CA GLN A 357 8.60 25.09 -25.88
C GLN A 357 9.84 24.33 -26.26
N ALA A 358 9.71 23.39 -27.20
CA ALA A 358 10.87 22.71 -27.74
C ALA A 358 11.65 23.69 -28.65
N ASP A 359 12.95 23.74 -28.45
CA ASP A 359 13.85 24.37 -29.41
C ASP A 359 14.03 23.45 -30.64
N LYS A 360 14.77 23.96 -31.64
CA LYS A 360 15.06 23.21 -32.88
C LYS A 360 15.86 21.90 -32.68
N ASN A 361 16.41 21.68 -31.48
CA ASN A 361 17.17 20.50 -31.12
C ASN A 361 16.34 19.52 -30.24
N GLY A 362 15.06 19.85 -29.98
CA GLY A 362 14.18 19.07 -29.12
C GLY A 362 14.40 19.30 -27.63
N GLN A 363 15.25 20.28 -27.25
CA GLN A 363 15.37 20.69 -25.85
C GLN A 363 14.27 21.68 -25.50
N GLY A 364 13.62 21.47 -24.36
CA GLY A 364 12.53 22.30 -23.91
C GLY A 364 12.97 23.48 -23.06
N LYS A 365 12.29 24.59 -23.24
CA LYS A 365 12.34 25.73 -22.35
C LYS A 365 10.97 25.96 -21.74
N TYR A 366 10.93 26.12 -20.43
CA TYR A 366 9.70 26.42 -19.73
C TYR A 366 9.45 27.92 -19.65
N GLU A 367 8.27 28.37 -20.08
CA GLU A 367 7.83 29.76 -19.94
C GLU A 367 6.61 29.81 -19.05
N TYR A 368 6.65 30.71 -18.07
CA TYR A 368 5.55 30.92 -17.14
C TYR A 368 4.43 31.75 -17.77
N GLY A 369 3.23 31.18 -17.85
CA GLY A 369 2.01 31.85 -18.24
C GLY A 369 1.25 32.38 -17.03
N LYS A 370 0.92 33.67 -17.01
CA LYS A 370 -0.01 34.23 -16.01
C LYS A 370 -1.39 33.59 -16.19
N VAL A 371 -1.96 33.06 -15.10
CA VAL A 371 -3.37 32.63 -15.08
C VAL A 371 -4.23 33.84 -15.43
N GLN A 372 -4.91 33.82 -16.55
CA GLN A 372 -6.06 34.72 -16.74
C GLN A 372 -7.20 34.11 -15.88
N PRO A 373 -7.79 34.92 -14.97
CA PRO A 373 -8.95 34.43 -14.25
C PRO A 373 -10.03 34.07 -15.26
N THR A 374 -10.47 32.83 -15.23
CA THR A 374 -11.60 32.35 -16.03
C THR A 374 -12.76 33.29 -15.82
N PRO A 375 -13.37 33.87 -16.86
CA PRO A 375 -14.54 34.71 -16.69
C PRO A 375 -15.58 33.94 -15.90
N LYS A 376 -15.96 34.42 -14.74
CA LYS A 376 -17.04 33.84 -13.93
C LYS A 376 -18.21 33.55 -14.86
N PRO A 377 -18.76 32.35 -14.94
CA PRO A 377 -19.90 32.08 -15.80
C PRO A 377 -20.98 33.11 -15.50
N GLU A 378 -21.38 33.85 -16.51
CA GLU A 378 -22.49 34.79 -16.39
C GLU A 378 -23.71 33.97 -15.95
N VAL A 379 -24.12 34.17 -14.72
CA VAL A 379 -25.33 33.55 -14.19
C VAL A 379 -26.50 34.12 -15.03
N LYS A 380 -26.93 33.33 -16.02
CA LYS A 380 -28.18 33.66 -16.71
C LYS A 380 -29.25 33.91 -15.65
N PRO A 381 -29.95 35.06 -15.71
CA PRO A 381 -31.05 35.29 -14.77
C PRO A 381 -32.03 34.12 -14.82
N ALA A 382 -32.41 33.64 -13.67
CA ALA A 382 -33.42 32.57 -13.56
C ALA A 382 -34.67 33.00 -14.34
N PRO A 383 -35.29 32.11 -15.15
CA PRO A 383 -36.50 32.46 -15.87
C PRO A 383 -37.57 32.86 -14.88
N VAL A 384 -38.20 34.00 -15.17
CA VAL A 384 -39.32 34.53 -14.41
C VAL A 384 -40.39 33.45 -14.34
N PRO A 385 -40.90 33.06 -13.17
CA PRO A 385 -41.93 32.05 -13.06
C PRO A 385 -43.18 32.45 -13.83
N THR A 386 -43.58 31.61 -14.79
CA THR A 386 -44.84 31.74 -15.51
C THR A 386 -45.99 31.67 -14.51
N PRO A 387 -47.02 32.54 -14.65
CA PRO A 387 -48.18 32.50 -13.76
C PRO A 387 -48.87 31.15 -13.87
N LYS A 388 -49.14 30.58 -12.70
CA LYS A 388 -49.85 29.30 -12.56
C LYS A 388 -51.27 29.41 -13.18
N PRO A 389 -51.68 28.50 -14.08
CA PRO A 389 -53.04 28.50 -14.61
C PRO A 389 -54.06 28.32 -13.51
N GLU A 390 -55.11 29.09 -13.58
CA GLU A 390 -56.29 28.97 -12.70
C GLU A 390 -56.88 27.57 -12.80
N VAL A 391 -57.08 26.93 -11.66
CA VAL A 391 -57.68 25.60 -11.56
C VAL A 391 -59.21 25.74 -11.72
N LYS A 392 -59.77 25.26 -12.83
CA LYS A 392 -61.22 25.06 -12.97
C LYS A 392 -61.66 23.97 -12.01
N PRO A 393 -62.87 24.09 -11.41
CA PRO A 393 -63.43 23.09 -10.52
C PRO A 393 -63.65 21.77 -11.23
N ALA A 394 -63.33 20.66 -10.52
CA ALA A 394 -63.49 19.31 -10.99
C ALA A 394 -64.99 18.93 -11.21
N PRO A 395 -65.29 18.20 -12.28
CA PRO A 395 -66.63 17.63 -12.46
C PRO A 395 -66.89 16.48 -11.50
N GLN A 396 -68.15 16.35 -11.12
CA GLN A 396 -68.70 15.32 -10.23
C GLN A 396 -68.49 13.90 -10.82
N PRO A 397 -68.28 12.85 -10.02
CA PRO A 397 -68.01 11.51 -10.52
C PRO A 397 -69.24 10.83 -11.07
N THR A 398 -69.11 10.31 -12.29
CA THR A 398 -70.07 9.41 -12.94
C THR A 398 -69.96 7.98 -12.42
N PRO A 399 -71.05 7.21 -12.32
CA PRO A 399 -71.03 5.87 -11.74
C PRO A 399 -70.30 4.85 -12.63
N LYS A 400 -69.60 3.93 -11.93
CA LYS A 400 -68.74 2.87 -12.46
C LYS A 400 -69.54 1.84 -13.28
N PRO A 401 -69.14 1.50 -14.52
CA PRO A 401 -69.68 0.38 -15.26
C PRO A 401 -69.17 -0.97 -14.71
N GLU A 402 -70.03 -1.97 -14.77
CA GLU A 402 -69.77 -3.37 -14.41
C GLU A 402 -68.66 -4.00 -15.26
N VAL A 403 -67.85 -4.80 -14.61
CA VAL A 403 -66.73 -5.53 -15.19
C VAL A 403 -67.23 -6.79 -15.90
N LYS A 404 -67.04 -6.87 -17.20
CA LYS A 404 -67.15 -8.11 -17.96
C LYS A 404 -65.87 -8.95 -17.84
N PRO A 405 -65.98 -10.29 -17.80
CA PRO A 405 -64.77 -11.15 -17.67
C PRO A 405 -63.90 -11.10 -18.93
N ALA A 406 -62.60 -11.17 -18.71
CA ALA A 406 -61.56 -11.15 -19.76
C ALA A 406 -61.58 -12.45 -20.59
N PRO A 407 -61.31 -12.38 -21.88
CA PRO A 407 -61.16 -13.57 -22.73
C PRO A 407 -59.76 -14.23 -22.52
N VAL A 408 -59.75 -15.55 -22.67
CA VAL A 408 -58.62 -16.46 -22.61
C VAL A 408 -57.57 -16.08 -23.68
N PRO A 409 -56.27 -16.06 -23.35
CA PRO A 409 -55.22 -15.71 -24.34
C PRO A 409 -55.02 -16.80 -25.41
N THR A 410 -55.01 -16.36 -26.68
CA THR A 410 -54.63 -17.16 -27.84
C THR A 410 -53.11 -17.37 -27.88
N PRO A 411 -52.62 -18.52 -28.36
CA PRO A 411 -51.20 -18.77 -28.41
C PRO A 411 -50.54 -17.91 -29.50
N LYS A 412 -49.37 -17.38 -29.16
CA LYS A 412 -48.51 -16.53 -29.97
C LYS A 412 -47.82 -17.35 -31.09
N PRO A 413 -47.82 -16.89 -32.35
CA PRO A 413 -47.09 -17.56 -33.41
C PRO A 413 -45.57 -17.57 -33.22
N GLU A 414 -44.95 -18.70 -33.58
CA GLU A 414 -43.49 -18.86 -33.65
C GLU A 414 -42.86 -17.82 -34.60
N VAL A 415 -41.88 -17.10 -34.09
CA VAL A 415 -41.09 -16.15 -34.86
C VAL A 415 -39.90 -16.90 -35.47
N LYS A 416 -39.87 -16.97 -36.81
CA LYS A 416 -38.70 -17.39 -37.60
C LYS A 416 -37.48 -16.52 -37.28
N PRO A 417 -36.27 -17.08 -37.19
CA PRO A 417 -35.08 -16.29 -36.95
C PRO A 417 -34.76 -15.39 -38.13
N THR A 418 -34.58 -14.10 -37.83
CA THR A 418 -34.06 -13.10 -38.77
C THR A 418 -32.57 -13.29 -38.97
N PRO A 419 -32.00 -13.11 -40.17
CA PRO A 419 -30.58 -13.25 -40.43
C PRO A 419 -29.79 -12.19 -39.63
N GLN A 420 -28.70 -12.62 -39.03
CA GLN A 420 -27.75 -11.79 -38.28
C GLN A 420 -27.09 -10.78 -39.25
N PRO A 421 -27.11 -9.49 -38.96
CA PRO A 421 -26.36 -8.52 -39.75
C PRO A 421 -24.87 -8.69 -39.54
N THR A 422 -24.13 -8.66 -40.65
CA THR A 422 -22.66 -8.62 -40.72
C THR A 422 -22.13 -7.49 -39.83
N PRO A 423 -21.05 -7.69 -39.07
CA PRO A 423 -20.48 -6.64 -38.24
C PRO A 423 -19.97 -5.51 -39.15
N LYS A 424 -20.58 -4.35 -39.10
CA LYS A 424 -19.93 -3.10 -39.49
C LYS A 424 -18.78 -2.88 -38.50
N THR A 425 -17.60 -2.71 -39.06
CA THR A 425 -16.45 -2.19 -38.30
C THR A 425 -16.86 -0.84 -37.72
N GLU A 426 -17.25 -0.82 -36.46
CA GLU A 426 -17.35 0.40 -35.71
C GLU A 426 -15.93 0.93 -35.55
N GLU A 427 -15.64 2.06 -36.18
CA GLU A 427 -14.57 2.92 -35.70
C GLU A 427 -14.81 3.13 -34.20
N LYS A 428 -13.96 2.52 -33.39
CA LYS A 428 -13.90 2.77 -31.99
C LYS A 428 -13.68 4.27 -31.84
N GLN A 429 -14.73 5.01 -31.56
CA GLN A 429 -14.60 6.32 -30.95
C GLN A 429 -13.75 6.10 -29.71
N VAL A 430 -12.52 6.59 -29.77
CA VAL A 430 -11.66 6.77 -28.59
C VAL A 430 -12.52 7.52 -27.58
N PRO A 431 -12.73 7.00 -26.37
CA PRO A 431 -13.46 7.76 -25.36
C PRO A 431 -12.81 9.13 -25.29
N ALA A 432 -13.64 10.18 -25.43
CA ALA A 432 -13.17 11.53 -25.17
C ALA A 432 -12.42 11.44 -23.82
N LEU A 433 -11.13 11.77 -23.86
CA LEU A 433 -10.30 11.87 -22.67
C LEU A 433 -11.14 12.59 -21.62
N GLU A 434 -11.51 11.90 -20.54
CA GLU A 434 -12.02 12.59 -19.37
C GLU A 434 -11.06 13.74 -19.16
N GLN A 435 -11.55 14.95 -19.39
CA GLN A 435 -10.77 16.16 -19.13
C GLN A 435 -10.35 16.02 -17.67
N ASN A 436 -9.09 15.74 -17.46
CA ASN A 436 -8.50 15.71 -16.16
C ASN A 436 -9.08 16.91 -15.41
N PRO A 437 -9.76 16.74 -14.27
CA PRO A 437 -10.37 17.87 -13.59
C PRO A 437 -9.29 18.93 -13.52
N GLN A 438 -9.57 20.12 -14.07
CA GLN A 438 -8.65 21.24 -14.02
C GLN A 438 -8.15 21.30 -12.59
N MET A 439 -6.90 20.95 -12.38
CA MET A 439 -6.29 21.17 -11.09
C MET A 439 -6.15 22.68 -10.98
N ASN A 440 -7.25 23.33 -10.63
CA ASN A 440 -7.20 24.68 -10.18
C ASN A 440 -6.17 24.70 -9.07
N VAL A 441 -5.19 25.57 -9.20
CA VAL A 441 -4.31 25.99 -8.09
C VAL A 441 -5.18 26.76 -7.09
N ASN A 442 -6.30 26.21 -6.77
CA ASN A 442 -7.14 26.68 -5.71
C ASN A 442 -6.54 26.09 -4.45
N MET A 443 -5.90 26.93 -3.64
CA MET A 443 -5.23 26.57 -2.39
C MET A 443 -6.22 26.05 -1.33
N GLY A 444 -7.18 25.25 -1.76
CA GLY A 444 -8.09 24.53 -0.89
C GLY A 444 -7.43 23.28 -0.32
N ALA A 445 -7.74 22.94 0.92
CA ALA A 445 -7.29 21.71 1.52
C ALA A 445 -7.82 20.49 0.75
N PHE A 446 -6.96 19.57 0.35
CA PHE A 446 -7.32 18.32 -0.28
C PHE A 446 -6.71 17.12 0.48
N ASP A 447 -7.07 15.92 0.09
CA ASP A 447 -6.59 14.70 0.73
C ASP A 447 -5.14 14.41 0.34
N THR A 448 -4.20 14.84 1.16
CA THR A 448 -2.79 14.53 1.00
C THR A 448 -2.48 13.11 1.47
N PRO A 449 -1.40 12.45 1.00
CA PRO A 449 -0.97 11.17 1.52
C PRO A 449 -0.79 11.16 3.03
N HIS A 450 -0.20 12.20 3.61
CA HIS A 450 -0.07 12.37 5.05
C HIS A 450 -1.44 12.34 5.76
N MET A 451 -2.42 13.09 5.26
CA MET A 451 -3.75 13.10 5.83
C MET A 451 -4.47 11.76 5.65
N ARG A 452 -4.36 11.12 4.48
CA ARG A 452 -4.97 9.80 4.23
C ARG A 452 -4.39 8.72 5.14
N GLY A 453 -3.07 8.69 5.31
CA GLY A 453 -2.42 7.78 6.27
C GLY A 453 -2.90 8.01 7.70
N THR A 454 -3.06 9.27 8.12
CA THR A 454 -3.61 9.60 9.44
C THR A 454 -5.07 9.16 9.59
N ARG A 455 -5.91 9.29 8.54
CA ARG A 455 -7.28 8.73 8.50
C ARG A 455 -7.25 7.21 8.64
N SER A 456 -6.31 6.55 7.96
CA SER A 456 -6.11 5.10 8.08
C SER A 456 -5.80 4.69 9.52
N ALA A 457 -4.91 5.41 10.22
CA ALA A 457 -4.58 5.15 11.62
C ALA A 457 -5.80 5.29 12.57
N ILE A 458 -6.64 6.31 12.35
CA ILE A 458 -7.90 6.48 13.11
C ILE A 458 -8.84 5.30 12.86
N MET A 459 -9.01 4.91 11.60
CA MET A 459 -9.91 3.80 11.25
C MET A 459 -9.42 2.45 11.79
N SER A 460 -8.09 2.22 11.76
CA SER A 460 -7.49 1.03 12.36
C SER A 460 -7.79 0.96 13.85
N ASN A 461 -7.59 2.05 14.58
CA ASN A 461 -7.86 2.12 16.02
C ASN A 461 -9.34 1.81 16.38
N ILE A 462 -10.30 2.30 15.57
CA ILE A 462 -11.74 1.99 15.74
C ILE A 462 -12.01 0.52 15.43
N ASN A 463 -11.43 -0.02 14.35
CA ASN A 463 -11.64 -1.41 13.93
C ASN A 463 -10.99 -2.41 14.89
N GLY A 464 -9.90 -2.06 15.53
CA GLY A 464 -9.29 -2.87 16.58
C GLY A 464 -10.16 -3.02 17.80
N TRP A 465 -10.78 -1.95 18.27
CA TRP A 465 -11.79 -2.04 19.31
C TRP A 465 -12.96 -2.92 18.90
N ARG A 466 -13.46 -2.74 17.67
CA ARG A 466 -14.52 -3.57 17.11
C ARG A 466 -14.10 -5.04 17.05
N THR A 467 -12.89 -5.33 16.57
CA THR A 467 -12.34 -6.69 16.53
C THR A 467 -12.24 -7.32 17.91
N LEU A 468 -11.87 -6.54 18.93
CA LEU A 468 -11.80 -6.99 20.31
C LEU A 468 -13.19 -7.37 20.85
N THR A 469 -14.22 -6.59 20.54
CA THR A 469 -15.59 -6.75 21.08
C THR A 469 -16.45 -7.69 20.23
N ASP A 470 -16.43 -7.61 18.89
CA ASP A 470 -17.23 -8.48 18.01
C ASP A 470 -16.91 -9.97 18.16
N ASN A 471 -15.70 -10.29 18.51
CA ASN A 471 -15.29 -11.67 18.70
C ASN A 471 -15.96 -12.38 19.89
N MET A 472 -16.56 -11.63 20.80
CA MET A 472 -17.35 -12.23 21.86
C MET A 472 -18.61 -12.92 21.34
N TYR A 473 -19.18 -12.40 20.25
CA TYR A 473 -20.32 -13.01 19.60
C TYR A 473 -19.95 -14.19 18.70
N ARG A 474 -18.73 -14.23 18.23
CA ARG A 474 -18.28 -15.28 17.30
C ARG A 474 -17.87 -16.55 18.01
N SER A 475 -17.23 -16.46 19.17
CA SER A 475 -16.82 -17.64 19.91
C SER A 475 -17.72 -17.86 21.10
N ARG A 476 -18.31 -19.00 21.13
CA ARG A 476 -19.15 -19.45 22.23
C ARG A 476 -18.28 -19.95 23.37
N VAL A 477 -17.91 -19.04 24.25
CA VAL A 477 -17.14 -19.40 25.45
C VAL A 477 -18.03 -20.10 26.45
N LEU A 478 -19.28 -19.67 26.56
CA LEU A 478 -20.29 -20.22 27.49
C LEU A 478 -21.26 -21.13 26.74
N GLN A 479 -21.21 -22.40 27.02
CA GLN A 479 -22.27 -23.30 26.60
C GLN A 479 -23.43 -23.25 27.59
N GLN A 480 -24.64 -23.43 27.08
CA GLN A 480 -25.85 -23.52 27.92
C GLN A 480 -25.68 -24.62 28.99
N GLY A 481 -25.87 -24.24 30.25
CA GLY A 481 -25.84 -25.17 31.38
C GLY A 481 -24.45 -25.57 31.88
N GLU A 482 -23.40 -24.94 31.42
CA GLU A 482 -22.04 -25.19 31.92
C GLU A 482 -21.85 -24.62 33.34
N PRO A 483 -21.22 -25.40 34.26
CA PRO A 483 -20.92 -24.90 35.57
C PRO A 483 -19.80 -23.86 35.56
N THR A 484 -19.72 -23.12 36.59
CA THR A 484 -18.84 -21.99 36.91
C THR A 484 -17.36 -22.34 36.86
N GLY A 485 -16.56 -21.42 36.34
CA GLY A 485 -15.12 -21.66 36.27
C GLY A 485 -14.32 -20.51 35.66
N ILE A 486 -13.08 -20.79 35.41
CA ILE A 486 -12.19 -19.91 34.66
C ILE A 486 -12.10 -20.33 33.20
N TRP A 487 -11.86 -19.36 32.36
CA TRP A 487 -11.56 -19.61 30.96
C TRP A 487 -10.48 -18.68 30.45
N ALA A 488 -9.71 -19.14 29.49
CA ALA A 488 -8.73 -18.33 28.78
C ALA A 488 -8.80 -18.64 27.29
N ARG A 489 -8.49 -17.63 26.46
CA ARG A 489 -8.48 -17.72 25.02
C ARG A 489 -7.35 -16.88 24.45
N VAL A 490 -6.67 -17.44 23.47
CA VAL A 490 -5.73 -16.74 22.62
C VAL A 490 -6.19 -16.83 21.18
N GLY A 491 -5.90 -15.83 20.40
CA GLY A 491 -6.25 -15.84 18.99
C GLY A 491 -5.47 -14.80 18.22
N GLY A 492 -5.57 -14.88 16.92
CA GLY A 492 -4.96 -13.95 16.00
C GLY A 492 -5.65 -14.00 14.65
N GLY A 493 -5.34 -13.03 13.82
CA GLY A 493 -5.96 -12.93 12.51
C GLY A 493 -5.55 -11.68 11.77
N LYS A 494 -6.27 -11.45 10.69
CA LYS A 494 -6.14 -10.25 9.87
C LYS A 494 -7.53 -9.60 9.69
N TYR A 495 -7.60 -8.31 9.79
CA TYR A 495 -8.74 -7.53 9.32
C TYR A 495 -8.29 -6.42 8.41
N SER A 496 -9.17 -5.95 7.55
CA SER A 496 -8.91 -4.84 6.65
C SER A 496 -10.14 -3.93 6.57
N PHE A 497 -9.88 -2.68 6.25
CA PHE A 497 -10.91 -1.71 5.89
C PHE A 497 -10.47 -1.01 4.62
N ASN A 498 -11.38 -0.96 3.62
CA ASN A 498 -11.14 -0.29 2.36
C ASN A 498 -12.39 0.52 1.99
N GLY A 499 -12.27 1.85 2.00
CA GLY A 499 -13.35 2.75 1.67
C GLY A 499 -12.91 4.22 1.71
N ASN A 500 -13.46 5.05 0.83
CA ASN A 500 -13.24 6.50 0.78
C ASN A 500 -11.76 6.93 0.70
N GLY A 501 -10.90 6.15 0.01
CA GLY A 501 -9.48 6.44 -0.10
C GLY A 501 -8.68 6.14 1.17
N ILE A 502 -9.27 5.39 2.09
CA ILE A 502 -8.62 4.79 3.26
C ILE A 502 -8.42 3.31 2.94
N ASP A 503 -7.23 2.81 3.18
CA ASP A 503 -6.91 1.40 3.09
C ASP A 503 -6.07 1.02 4.30
N THR A 504 -6.52 0.01 5.05
CA THR A 504 -5.82 -0.50 6.21
C THR A 504 -5.85 -2.01 6.23
N ASP A 505 -4.69 -2.60 6.42
CA ASP A 505 -4.53 -4.02 6.71
C ASP A 505 -3.91 -4.19 8.09
N THR A 506 -4.58 -4.90 8.97
CA THR A 506 -4.08 -5.13 10.34
C THR A 506 -3.92 -6.61 10.61
N THR A 507 -2.74 -7.02 11.00
CA THR A 507 -2.47 -8.35 11.57
C THR A 507 -2.42 -8.23 13.08
N TYR A 508 -3.23 -9.02 13.79
CA TYR A 508 -3.38 -8.89 15.23
C TYR A 508 -3.21 -10.21 15.99
N THR A 509 -2.87 -10.07 17.26
CA THR A 509 -2.96 -11.11 18.27
C THR A 509 -3.86 -10.63 19.41
N ARG A 510 -4.55 -11.57 20.06
CA ARG A 510 -5.49 -11.27 21.14
C ARG A 510 -5.42 -12.31 22.25
N ILE A 511 -5.52 -11.84 23.49
CA ILE A 511 -5.60 -12.67 24.69
C ILE A 511 -6.83 -12.21 25.47
N GLN A 512 -7.64 -13.15 25.90
CA GLN A 512 -8.82 -12.91 26.74
C GLN A 512 -8.89 -13.96 27.83
N GLY A 513 -9.41 -13.57 28.98
CA GLY A 513 -9.67 -14.49 30.07
C GLY A 513 -10.76 -13.97 31.00
N GLY A 514 -11.40 -14.88 31.69
CA GLY A 514 -12.48 -14.53 32.59
C GLY A 514 -12.81 -15.60 33.62
N TYR A 515 -13.68 -15.20 34.51
CA TYR A 515 -14.28 -16.06 35.54
C TYR A 515 -15.78 -15.84 35.53
N ASP A 516 -16.52 -16.90 35.67
CA ASP A 516 -17.99 -16.86 35.83
C ASP A 516 -18.51 -17.74 36.94
N ALA A 517 -19.68 -17.40 37.41
CA ALA A 517 -20.38 -18.08 38.50
C ALA A 517 -21.89 -18.17 38.22
N LYS A 518 -22.47 -19.28 38.62
CA LYS A 518 -23.90 -19.49 38.52
C LYS A 518 -24.61 -18.89 39.72
N THR A 519 -25.61 -18.07 39.47
CA THR A 519 -26.45 -17.48 40.55
C THR A 519 -27.65 -18.35 40.87
N GLY A 520 -28.25 -18.16 42.08
CA GLY A 520 -29.48 -18.83 42.44
C GLY A 520 -30.68 -18.52 41.56
N SER A 521 -30.66 -17.41 40.83
CA SER A 521 -31.71 -17.02 39.85
C SER A 521 -31.53 -17.64 38.45
N GLY A 522 -30.52 -18.54 38.30
CA GLY A 522 -30.28 -19.28 37.09
C GLY A 522 -29.52 -18.51 36.02
N TRP A 523 -28.91 -17.35 36.35
CA TRP A 523 -27.95 -16.66 35.53
C TRP A 523 -26.56 -17.24 35.77
N THR A 524 -25.76 -17.35 34.70
CA THR A 524 -24.32 -17.43 34.78
C THR A 524 -23.77 -16.03 34.57
N VAL A 525 -23.12 -15.46 35.56
CA VAL A 525 -22.56 -14.10 35.50
C VAL A 525 -21.05 -14.17 35.59
N GLY A 526 -20.35 -13.33 34.85
CA GLY A 526 -18.91 -13.34 34.81
C GLY A 526 -18.26 -11.98 34.50
N GLY A 527 -16.97 -11.92 34.84
CA GLY A 527 -16.10 -10.82 34.46
C GLY A 527 -15.01 -11.30 33.52
N GLN A 528 -14.48 -10.38 32.72
CA GLN A 528 -13.42 -10.70 31.76
C GLN A 528 -12.46 -9.55 31.55
N VAL A 529 -11.28 -9.90 31.10
CA VAL A 529 -10.27 -8.99 30.61
C VAL A 529 -9.88 -9.40 29.19
N SER A 530 -9.61 -8.41 28.35
CA SER A 530 -9.26 -8.62 26.96
C SER A 530 -8.12 -7.68 26.57
N TYR A 531 -7.17 -8.18 25.79
CA TYR A 531 -6.08 -7.40 25.23
C TYR A 531 -5.87 -7.79 23.78
N LEU A 532 -5.70 -6.79 22.92
CA LEU A 532 -5.35 -6.95 21.50
C LEU A 532 -4.11 -6.11 21.21
N ARG A 533 -3.23 -6.66 20.39
CA ARG A 533 -2.11 -5.96 19.77
C ARG A 533 -2.12 -6.24 18.28
N GLY A 534 -2.05 -5.18 17.48
CA GLY A 534 -1.99 -5.23 16.02
C GLY A 534 -0.77 -4.53 15.46
N ASN A 535 -0.40 -4.92 14.24
CA ASN A 535 0.48 -4.18 13.36
C ASN A 535 -0.33 -3.83 12.12
N ASP A 536 -0.30 -2.55 11.78
CA ASP A 536 -1.09 -1.97 10.71
C ASP A 536 -0.19 -1.58 9.55
N ASP A 537 -0.68 -1.85 8.34
CA ASP A 537 -0.18 -1.29 7.09
C ASP A 537 -1.24 -0.33 6.56
N TYR A 538 -0.82 0.88 6.17
CA TYR A 538 -1.70 1.92 5.65
C TYR A 538 -1.37 2.23 4.20
N VAL A 539 -2.34 2.82 3.52
CA VAL A 539 -2.11 3.47 2.23
C VAL A 539 -0.90 4.44 2.32
N PHE A 540 -0.15 4.55 1.23
CA PHE A 540 1.03 5.41 1.10
C PHE A 540 2.16 5.10 2.09
N ASN A 541 2.46 3.82 2.28
CA ASN A 541 3.57 3.36 3.11
C ASN A 541 3.52 3.84 4.56
N GLY A 542 2.33 4.06 5.07
CA GLY A 542 2.12 4.29 6.48
C GLY A 542 2.06 2.97 7.25
N SER A 543 2.42 3.02 8.52
CA SER A 543 2.33 1.87 9.42
C SER A 543 1.88 2.26 10.81
N GLY A 544 1.34 1.31 11.56
CA GLY A 544 0.89 1.53 12.92
C GLY A 544 1.10 0.35 13.86
N LYS A 545 1.06 0.64 15.14
CA LYS A 545 1.07 -0.36 16.22
C LYS A 545 -0.13 -0.13 17.12
N GLU A 546 -1.11 -0.97 16.92
CA GLU A 546 -2.38 -0.90 17.63
C GLU A 546 -2.34 -1.68 18.94
N LYS A 547 -3.02 -1.16 19.96
CA LYS A 547 -3.27 -1.80 21.24
C LYS A 547 -4.67 -1.49 21.71
N ALA A 548 -5.41 -2.49 22.12
CA ALA A 548 -6.70 -2.31 22.77
C ALA A 548 -6.77 -3.16 24.05
N PHE A 549 -7.25 -2.56 25.13
CA PHE A 549 -7.48 -3.22 26.41
C PHE A 549 -8.91 -2.97 26.84
N ALA A 550 -9.58 -4.01 27.33
CA ALA A 550 -10.93 -3.92 27.85
C ALA A 550 -11.13 -4.78 29.09
N VAL A 551 -11.94 -4.27 29.99
CA VAL A 551 -12.56 -5.05 31.08
C VAL A 551 -14.05 -5.11 30.83
N GLY A 552 -14.68 -6.21 31.20
CA GLY A 552 -16.09 -6.39 30.93
C GLY A 552 -16.79 -7.31 31.90
N ALA A 553 -18.08 -7.24 31.87
CA ALA A 553 -18.98 -8.17 32.57
C ALA A 553 -19.98 -8.76 31.60
N TYR A 554 -20.39 -9.98 31.86
CA TYR A 554 -21.40 -10.66 31.06
C TYR A 554 -22.36 -11.51 31.89
N GLY A 555 -23.51 -11.79 31.31
CA GLY A 555 -24.51 -12.66 31.89
C GLY A 555 -25.14 -13.55 30.83
N LEU A 556 -25.26 -14.83 31.11
CA LEU A 556 -25.97 -15.81 30.31
C LEU A 556 -27.14 -16.36 31.10
N LYS A 557 -28.34 -16.40 30.52
CA LYS A 557 -29.49 -17.06 31.09
C LYS A 557 -30.17 -18.01 30.12
N ASN A 558 -30.42 -19.21 30.60
CA ASN A 558 -31.27 -20.18 29.93
C ASN A 558 -32.73 -19.86 30.17
N LEU A 559 -33.49 -19.62 29.11
CA LEU A 559 -34.89 -19.22 29.18
C LEU A 559 -35.88 -20.43 29.13
N GLY A 560 -35.33 -21.68 29.10
CA GLY A 560 -36.12 -22.88 28.82
C GLY A 560 -36.27 -23.13 27.31
N ASN A 561 -36.82 -24.31 26.97
CA ASN A 561 -37.04 -24.71 25.58
C ASN A 561 -35.82 -24.54 24.65
N ASN A 562 -34.63 -24.78 25.18
CA ASN A 562 -33.33 -24.61 24.50
C ASN A 562 -33.08 -23.17 23.97
N GLN A 563 -33.66 -22.17 24.62
CA GLN A 563 -33.44 -20.76 24.32
C GLN A 563 -32.52 -20.15 25.36
N TYR A 564 -31.72 -19.15 24.94
CA TYR A 564 -30.88 -18.41 25.86
C TYR A 564 -30.78 -16.93 25.46
N ILE A 565 -30.45 -16.13 26.45
CA ILE A 565 -30.01 -14.74 26.24
C ILE A 565 -28.62 -14.56 26.84
N HIS A 566 -27.75 -13.89 26.10
CA HIS A 566 -26.44 -13.47 26.56
C HIS A 566 -26.35 -11.94 26.47
N ILE A 567 -25.97 -11.30 27.55
CA ILE A 567 -25.79 -9.85 27.65
C ILE A 567 -24.37 -9.62 28.09
N GLU A 568 -23.73 -8.60 27.54
CA GLU A 568 -22.38 -8.24 27.91
C GLU A 568 -22.12 -6.74 27.81
N SER A 569 -21.15 -6.28 28.58
CA SER A 569 -20.64 -4.93 28.50
C SER A 569 -19.11 -4.95 28.64
N GLN A 570 -18.46 -4.09 27.91
CA GLN A 570 -17.04 -3.87 27.99
C GLN A 570 -16.73 -2.40 27.97
N VAL A 571 -15.70 -1.99 28.72
CA VAL A 571 -15.15 -0.64 28.72
C VAL A 571 -13.64 -0.73 28.71
N GLY A 572 -13.00 0.18 28.01
CA GLY A 572 -11.55 0.17 27.93
C GLY A 572 -10.99 1.30 27.08
N ARG A 573 -9.81 1.05 26.58
CA ARG A 573 -9.06 2.03 25.79
C ARG A 573 -8.42 1.34 24.59
N ALA A 574 -8.47 2.01 23.46
CA ALA A 574 -7.71 1.68 22.28
C ALA A 574 -6.69 2.80 21.98
N SER A 575 -5.54 2.44 21.44
CA SER A 575 -4.51 3.37 20.99
C SER A 575 -3.79 2.83 19.78
N ASN A 576 -3.29 3.74 18.95
CA ASN A 576 -2.50 3.42 17.77
C ASN A 576 -1.33 4.40 17.67
N ASP A 577 -0.11 3.87 17.81
CA ASP A 577 1.14 4.58 17.52
C ASP A 577 1.43 4.42 16.04
N PHE A 578 1.47 5.48 15.25
CA PHE A 578 1.58 5.39 13.81
C PHE A 578 2.65 6.29 13.21
N THR A 579 3.09 5.91 12.01
CA THR A 579 3.95 6.72 11.14
C THR A 579 3.33 6.75 9.75
N VAL A 580 3.19 7.93 9.18
CA VAL A 580 2.65 8.18 7.85
C VAL A 580 3.63 8.99 7.03
N ARG A 581 3.41 9.10 5.71
CA ARG A 581 4.32 9.80 4.80
C ARG A 581 3.57 10.83 3.96
N ASN A 582 4.30 11.82 3.48
CA ASN A 582 3.80 12.72 2.44
C ASN A 582 4.20 12.24 1.03
N GLU A 583 4.00 13.08 0.02
CA GLU A 583 4.20 12.79 -1.40
C GLU A 583 5.66 12.47 -1.77
N ILE A 584 6.60 12.89 -0.95
CA ILE A 584 8.03 12.68 -1.17
C ILE A 584 8.65 11.71 -0.16
N GLY A 585 7.82 10.98 0.61
CA GLY A 585 8.27 9.97 1.54
C GLY A 585 8.74 10.49 2.91
N GLU A 586 8.63 11.79 3.21
CA GLU A 586 8.93 12.32 4.56
C GLU A 586 7.98 11.72 5.59
N LYS A 587 8.55 11.29 6.73
CA LYS A 587 7.83 10.56 7.77
C LYS A 587 7.27 11.49 8.84
N PHE A 588 6.02 11.29 9.19
CA PHE A 588 5.32 11.99 10.26
C PHE A 588 4.74 10.97 11.24
N SER A 589 5.05 11.12 12.51
CA SER A 589 4.55 10.22 13.54
C SER A 589 3.44 10.88 14.35
N GLY A 590 2.54 10.06 14.87
CA GLY A 590 1.47 10.47 15.75
C GLY A 590 0.99 9.32 16.61
N GLU A 591 0.16 9.62 17.59
CA GLU A 591 -0.51 8.63 18.42
C GLU A 591 -1.97 9.05 18.60
N THR A 592 -2.91 8.15 18.29
CA THR A 592 -4.34 8.33 18.61
C THR A 592 -4.78 7.41 19.74
N LYS A 593 -5.57 7.92 20.66
CA LYS A 593 -6.04 7.23 21.86
C LYS A 593 -7.50 7.55 22.11
N ALA A 594 -8.31 6.52 22.37
CA ALA A 594 -9.68 6.75 22.74
C ALA A 594 -10.16 5.76 23.82
N ASN A 595 -10.99 6.24 24.71
CA ASN A 595 -11.76 5.39 25.58
C ASN A 595 -13.00 4.91 24.84
N ALA A 596 -13.33 3.65 25.00
CA ALA A 596 -14.49 3.08 24.32
C ALA A 596 -15.30 2.16 25.25
N TYR A 597 -16.58 2.05 24.98
CA TYR A 597 -17.41 1.04 25.61
C TYR A 597 -18.35 0.39 24.61
N THR A 598 -18.65 -0.88 24.86
CA THR A 598 -19.60 -1.66 24.08
C THR A 598 -20.56 -2.36 25.02
N ILE A 599 -21.84 -2.32 24.69
CA ILE A 599 -22.88 -3.13 25.33
C ILE A 599 -23.61 -3.90 24.25
N GLY A 600 -23.95 -5.15 24.51
CA GLY A 600 -24.63 -5.96 23.53
C GLY A 600 -25.46 -7.10 24.16
N ALA A 601 -26.35 -7.63 23.35
CA ALA A 601 -27.13 -8.78 23.67
C ALA A 601 -27.23 -9.72 22.47
N ARG A 602 -27.27 -11.03 22.77
CA ARG A 602 -27.54 -12.09 21.80
C ARG A 602 -28.62 -13.01 22.33
N TYR A 603 -29.55 -13.35 21.47
CA TYR A 603 -30.54 -14.39 21.69
C TYR A 603 -30.26 -15.55 20.73
N GLY A 604 -30.40 -16.78 21.22
CA GLY A 604 -30.31 -17.98 20.42
C GLY A 604 -31.31 -19.06 20.84
N LYS A 605 -31.66 -19.91 19.87
CA LYS A 605 -32.54 -21.06 20.11
C LYS A 605 -31.95 -22.30 19.46
N THR A 606 -31.54 -23.27 20.26
CA THR A 606 -31.05 -24.55 19.75
C THR A 606 -32.21 -25.49 19.41
N VAL A 607 -32.33 -25.84 18.14
CA VAL A 607 -33.28 -26.86 17.65
C VAL A 607 -32.51 -28.17 17.49
N LYS A 608 -32.78 -29.13 18.34
CA LYS A 608 -32.16 -30.46 18.29
C LYS A 608 -32.82 -31.28 17.19
N LEU A 609 -31.98 -31.89 16.34
CA LEU A 609 -32.39 -32.82 15.31
C LEU A 609 -31.98 -34.25 15.70
N SER A 610 -32.20 -35.21 14.81
CA SER A 610 -31.75 -36.60 14.99
C SER A 610 -30.25 -36.72 15.03
N ASN A 611 -29.74 -37.78 15.64
CA ASN A 611 -28.31 -38.16 15.63
C ASN A 611 -27.34 -37.09 16.21
N GLY A 612 -27.80 -36.32 17.22
CA GLY A 612 -26.95 -35.32 17.87
C GLY A 612 -26.69 -34.06 17.06
N THR A 613 -27.28 -33.93 15.88
CA THR A 613 -27.23 -32.71 15.06
C THR A 613 -28.16 -31.65 15.66
N TYR A 614 -27.77 -30.38 15.51
CA TYR A 614 -28.60 -29.24 15.92
C TYR A 614 -28.47 -28.09 14.93
N ILE A 615 -29.47 -27.23 14.92
CA ILE A 615 -29.49 -25.95 14.25
C ILE A 615 -29.77 -24.88 15.30
N GLU A 616 -29.02 -23.78 15.24
CA GLU A 616 -29.19 -22.68 16.19
C GLU A 616 -29.28 -21.34 15.46
N PRO A 617 -30.49 -20.83 15.17
CA PRO A 617 -30.66 -19.44 14.76
C PRO A 617 -30.34 -18.51 15.93
N GLN A 618 -29.65 -17.41 15.59
CA GLN A 618 -29.17 -16.40 16.53
C GLN A 618 -29.52 -15.01 16.02
N ALA A 619 -29.84 -14.10 16.93
CA ALA A 619 -29.98 -12.68 16.68
C ALA A 619 -29.13 -11.90 17.70
N GLN A 620 -28.48 -10.84 17.26
CA GLN A 620 -27.65 -10.01 18.13
C GLN A 620 -27.85 -8.53 17.85
N LEU A 621 -27.64 -7.73 18.89
CA LEU A 621 -27.63 -6.27 18.81
C LEU A 621 -26.54 -5.76 19.74
N SER A 622 -25.68 -4.82 19.23
CA SER A 622 -24.68 -4.17 20.04
C SER A 622 -24.66 -2.67 19.78
N TYR A 623 -24.30 -1.94 20.80
CA TYR A 623 -24.01 -0.51 20.73
C TYR A 623 -22.59 -0.28 21.24
N THR A 624 -21.78 0.43 20.44
CA THR A 624 -20.44 0.85 20.77
C THR A 624 -20.35 2.36 20.72
N HIS A 625 -19.74 2.96 21.74
CA HIS A 625 -19.27 4.32 21.69
C HIS A 625 -17.75 4.34 21.78
N PHE A 626 -17.13 4.99 20.81
CA PHE A 626 -15.71 5.23 20.74
C PHE A 626 -15.47 6.73 20.92
N GLY A 627 -14.71 7.12 21.93
CA GLY A 627 -14.49 8.53 22.31
C GLY A 627 -13.75 9.32 21.26
N GLY A 628 -13.84 10.62 21.35
CA GLY A 628 -13.04 11.53 20.55
C GLY A 628 -11.60 11.63 21.03
N ASP A 629 -10.73 12.12 20.17
CA ASP A 629 -9.31 12.38 20.47
C ASP A 629 -8.82 13.64 19.77
N SER A 630 -7.81 14.28 20.36
CA SER A 630 -7.10 15.42 19.77
C SER A 630 -5.61 15.17 19.88
N PHE A 631 -4.94 15.07 18.74
CA PHE A 631 -3.53 14.71 18.66
C PHE A 631 -2.85 15.44 17.50
N ASN A 632 -1.53 15.27 17.39
CA ASN A 632 -0.77 15.76 16.25
C ASN A 632 -0.19 14.58 15.44
N ALA A 633 -0.20 14.73 14.11
CA ALA A 633 0.53 13.90 13.17
C ALA A 633 1.59 14.79 12.51
N GLY A 634 2.82 14.77 13.03
CA GLY A 634 3.79 15.82 12.73
C GLY A 634 3.29 17.19 13.18
N SER A 635 3.29 18.17 12.30
CA SER A 635 2.76 19.53 12.55
C SER A 635 1.24 19.63 12.35
N MET A 636 0.60 18.67 11.71
CA MET A 636 -0.85 18.65 11.49
C MET A 636 -1.59 18.31 12.78
N LYS A 637 -2.43 19.23 13.25
CA LYS A 637 -3.36 18.99 14.36
C LYS A 637 -4.58 18.22 13.86
N VAL A 638 -5.00 17.22 14.61
CA VAL A 638 -6.13 16.35 14.30
C VAL A 638 -7.11 16.35 15.47
N ASP A 639 -8.34 16.75 15.22
CA ASP A 639 -9.43 16.71 16.20
C ASP A 639 -10.51 15.73 15.70
N GLN A 640 -10.54 14.53 16.26
CA GLN A 640 -11.53 13.49 15.96
C GLN A 640 -12.68 13.57 16.95
N SER A 641 -13.90 13.65 16.48
CA SER A 641 -15.10 13.55 17.28
C SER A 641 -15.38 12.10 17.71
N GLY A 642 -16.01 11.91 18.85
CA GLY A 642 -16.49 10.59 19.24
C GLY A 642 -17.50 10.03 18.23
N VAL A 643 -17.51 8.71 18.08
CA VAL A 643 -18.40 7.98 17.18
C VAL A 643 -19.20 6.93 17.92
N SER A 644 -20.48 6.82 17.58
CA SER A 644 -21.37 5.77 18.10
C SER A 644 -21.85 4.87 16.98
N SER A 645 -21.76 3.57 17.17
CA SER A 645 -22.17 2.56 16.19
C SER A 645 -23.13 1.56 16.81
N THR A 646 -24.25 1.32 16.12
CA THR A 646 -25.22 0.27 16.47
C THR A 646 -25.14 -0.81 15.40
N VAL A 647 -24.87 -2.05 15.82
CA VAL A 647 -24.73 -3.20 14.93
C VAL A 647 -25.76 -4.25 15.29
N GLY A 648 -26.57 -4.65 14.30
CA GLY A 648 -27.43 -5.81 14.38
C GLY A 648 -26.92 -6.97 13.58
N GLY A 649 -27.15 -8.20 14.01
CA GLY A 649 -26.70 -9.38 13.29
C GLY A 649 -27.68 -10.54 13.42
N LEU A 650 -27.73 -11.34 12.36
CA LEU A 650 -28.41 -12.63 12.33
C LEU A 650 -27.36 -13.72 12.03
N GLY A 651 -27.49 -14.84 12.74
CA GLY A 651 -26.59 -15.99 12.57
C GLY A 651 -27.36 -17.30 12.49
N LEU A 652 -26.79 -18.23 11.74
CA LEU A 652 -27.27 -19.61 11.72
C LEU A 652 -26.07 -20.52 11.99
N GLU A 653 -26.13 -21.26 13.10
CA GLU A 653 -25.16 -22.28 13.43
C GLU A 653 -25.74 -23.67 13.18
N ILE A 654 -25.00 -24.52 12.53
CA ILE A 654 -25.31 -25.94 12.35
C ILE A 654 -24.17 -26.73 12.98
N GLY A 655 -24.51 -27.63 13.88
CA GLY A 655 -23.51 -28.41 14.59
C GLY A 655 -23.94 -29.83 14.89
N LYS A 656 -22.98 -30.61 15.38
CA LYS A 656 -23.16 -31.98 15.79
C LYS A 656 -22.42 -32.26 17.09
N HIS A 657 -23.15 -32.86 18.06
CA HIS A 657 -22.55 -33.40 19.28
C HIS A 657 -22.05 -34.81 19.06
N PHE A 658 -20.90 -35.13 19.61
CA PHE A 658 -20.28 -36.48 19.57
C PHE A 658 -19.53 -36.70 20.89
N GLY A 659 -19.90 -37.74 21.66
CA GLY A 659 -19.24 -37.99 22.93
C GLY A 659 -19.16 -36.75 23.83
N ALA A 660 -17.95 -36.38 24.20
CA ALA A 660 -17.69 -35.19 25.05
C ALA A 660 -17.45 -33.89 24.25
N GLY A 661 -17.73 -33.88 22.95
CA GLY A 661 -17.46 -32.73 22.10
C GLY A 661 -18.59 -32.33 21.16
N ASN A 662 -18.36 -31.24 20.47
CA ASN A 662 -19.20 -30.78 19.34
C ASN A 662 -18.31 -30.09 18.26
N LEU A 663 -18.79 -30.20 17.03
CA LEU A 663 -18.30 -29.38 15.92
C LEU A 663 -19.45 -28.54 15.37
N TYR A 664 -19.15 -27.37 14.87
CA TYR A 664 -20.15 -26.47 14.27
C TYR A 664 -19.60 -25.68 13.10
N THR A 665 -20.50 -25.28 12.23
CA THR A 665 -20.30 -24.24 11.22
C THR A 665 -21.32 -23.15 11.46
N ARG A 666 -20.94 -21.89 11.38
CA ARG A 666 -21.82 -20.74 11.55
C ARG A 666 -21.66 -19.76 10.40
N LEU A 667 -22.78 -19.34 9.83
CA LEU A 667 -22.89 -18.22 8.90
C LEU A 667 -23.52 -17.03 9.63
N GLY A 668 -22.92 -15.85 9.52
CA GLY A 668 -23.41 -14.60 10.11
C GLY A 668 -23.60 -13.52 9.06
N VAL A 669 -24.62 -12.70 9.21
CA VAL A 669 -24.87 -11.47 8.47
C VAL A 669 -25.03 -10.35 9.49
N ASN A 670 -24.22 -9.31 9.38
CA ASN A 670 -24.20 -8.18 10.29
C ASN A 670 -24.42 -6.87 9.54
N HIS A 671 -25.08 -5.92 10.17
CA HIS A 671 -25.30 -4.58 9.63
C HIS A 671 -25.07 -3.50 10.69
N ALA A 672 -24.18 -2.55 10.36
CA ALA A 672 -24.00 -1.35 11.15
C ALA A 672 -24.99 -0.27 10.67
N PHE A 673 -25.96 0.05 11.52
CA PHE A 673 -27.04 1.02 11.23
C PHE A 673 -26.56 2.47 11.41
N SER A 674 -25.54 2.67 12.23
CA SER A 674 -24.99 3.99 12.56
C SER A 674 -23.48 3.93 12.69
N GLY A 675 -22.85 5.07 12.53
CA GLY A 675 -21.42 5.27 12.69
C GLY A 675 -20.90 6.21 11.62
N THR A 676 -20.52 7.42 12.03
CA THR A 676 -19.88 8.42 11.16
C THR A 676 -18.76 9.05 11.94
N VAL A 677 -17.54 8.83 11.51
CA VAL A 677 -16.31 9.40 12.09
C VAL A 677 -16.12 10.77 11.49
N LYS A 678 -16.20 11.82 12.31
CA LYS A 678 -15.96 13.20 11.89
C LYS A 678 -14.61 13.65 12.42
N THR A 679 -13.77 14.16 11.54
CA THR A 679 -12.43 14.60 11.88
C THR A 679 -12.11 15.94 11.24
N THR A 680 -11.44 16.79 12.01
CA THR A 680 -10.91 18.08 11.56
C THR A 680 -9.39 17.98 11.52
N TYR A 681 -8.80 18.36 10.42
CA TYR A 681 -7.36 18.40 10.22
C TYR A 681 -6.96 19.87 10.02
N THR A 682 -5.99 20.34 10.78
CA THR A 682 -5.49 21.71 10.69
C THR A 682 -3.97 21.70 10.50
N SER A 683 -3.50 22.32 9.45
CA SER A 683 -2.09 22.48 9.14
C SER A 683 -1.84 23.94 8.72
N GLY A 684 -1.02 24.66 9.47
CA GLY A 684 -0.85 26.09 9.26
C GLY A 684 -2.19 26.85 9.31
N ALA A 685 -2.50 27.58 8.27
CA ALA A 685 -3.75 28.32 8.12
C ALA A 685 -4.88 27.50 7.48
N THR A 686 -4.61 26.26 7.07
CA THR A 686 -5.56 25.43 6.32
C THR A 686 -6.26 24.44 7.23
N THR A 687 -7.58 24.34 7.10
CA THR A 687 -8.40 23.37 7.83
C THR A 687 -9.25 22.57 6.86
N LYS A 688 -9.26 21.24 7.04
CA LYS A 688 -10.09 20.31 6.29
C LYS A 688 -10.97 19.48 7.24
N TYR A 689 -12.20 19.28 6.81
CA TYR A 689 -13.18 18.44 7.52
C TYR A 689 -13.41 17.17 6.72
N THR A 690 -13.42 16.02 7.39
CA THR A 690 -13.80 14.74 6.79
C THR A 690 -14.94 14.09 7.56
N SER A 691 -15.64 13.20 6.89
CA SER A 691 -16.76 12.45 7.45
C SER A 691 -16.74 11.05 6.84
N GLU A 692 -16.31 10.07 7.65
CA GLU A 692 -16.14 8.68 7.21
C GLU A 692 -17.27 7.82 7.75
N ASP A 693 -17.94 7.09 6.88
CA ASP A 693 -18.97 6.15 7.29
C ASP A 693 -18.38 4.77 7.60
N ILE A 694 -18.68 4.27 8.80
CA ILE A 694 -18.41 2.89 9.20
C ILE A 694 -19.70 2.03 9.21
N LYS A 695 -20.74 2.53 8.58
CA LYS A 695 -21.99 1.80 8.30
C LYS A 695 -21.74 0.76 7.20
N GLY A 696 -22.59 -0.21 7.12
CA GLY A 696 -22.54 -1.22 6.05
C GLY A 696 -22.88 -2.61 6.51
N THR A 697 -22.97 -3.52 5.54
CA THR A 697 -23.28 -4.94 5.77
C THR A 697 -22.04 -5.78 5.49
N TRP A 698 -21.77 -6.73 6.38
CA TRP A 698 -20.75 -7.75 6.14
C TRP A 698 -21.26 -9.14 6.54
N THR A 699 -20.64 -10.15 5.98
CA THR A 699 -20.92 -11.54 6.25
C THR A 699 -19.68 -12.25 6.78
N ASP A 700 -19.88 -13.20 7.65
CA ASP A 700 -18.82 -14.04 8.19
C ASP A 700 -19.20 -15.53 8.18
N LEU A 701 -18.18 -16.37 8.01
CA LEU A 701 -18.27 -17.82 8.10
C LEU A 701 -17.29 -18.29 9.17
N ALA A 702 -17.74 -19.15 10.08
CA ALA A 702 -16.89 -19.75 11.09
C ALA A 702 -17.06 -21.25 11.13
N PHE A 703 -15.96 -21.94 11.42
CA PHE A 703 -15.93 -23.38 11.74
C PHE A 703 -15.21 -23.56 13.06
N GLY A 704 -15.78 -24.35 13.96
CA GLY A 704 -15.18 -24.54 15.27
C GLY A 704 -15.70 -25.76 15.99
N GLY A 705 -15.17 -25.96 17.20
CA GLY A 705 -15.57 -27.06 18.05
C GLY A 705 -15.05 -26.95 19.46
N ARG A 706 -15.56 -27.82 20.28
CA ARG A 706 -15.13 -28.00 21.68
C ARG A 706 -15.01 -29.48 22.00
N TYR A 707 -14.05 -29.80 22.86
CA TYR A 707 -13.87 -31.14 23.38
C TYR A 707 -13.55 -31.11 24.89
N GLY A 708 -14.39 -31.79 25.69
CA GLY A 708 -14.16 -32.02 27.12
C GLY A 708 -13.37 -33.28 27.32
N PHE A 709 -12.15 -33.19 27.85
CA PHE A 709 -11.32 -34.35 28.11
C PHE A 709 -11.50 -34.92 29.52
N ASN A 710 -12.22 -34.19 30.38
CA ASN A 710 -12.78 -34.70 31.64
C ASN A 710 -13.94 -33.79 32.09
N ALA A 711 -14.53 -34.10 33.26
CA ALA A 711 -15.72 -33.39 33.79
C ALA A 711 -15.47 -31.90 34.02
N ASN A 712 -14.24 -31.51 34.29
CA ASN A 712 -13.85 -30.17 34.70
C ASN A 712 -13.13 -29.38 33.62
N ASN A 713 -12.56 -30.04 32.61
CA ASN A 713 -11.66 -29.39 31.66
C ASN A 713 -12.12 -29.59 30.22
N SER A 714 -12.08 -28.54 29.45
CA SER A 714 -12.31 -28.62 28.01
C SER A 714 -11.46 -27.61 27.25
N ILE A 715 -11.21 -27.94 26.00
CA ILE A 715 -10.60 -27.04 25.02
C ILE A 715 -11.62 -26.69 23.96
N PHE A 716 -11.46 -25.56 23.35
CA PHE A 716 -12.21 -25.13 22.17
C PHE A 716 -11.29 -24.44 21.17
N ALA A 717 -11.65 -24.52 19.89
CA ALA A 717 -10.99 -23.80 18.84
C ALA A 717 -11.97 -23.42 17.74
N ASP A 718 -11.70 -22.32 17.08
CA ASP A 718 -12.44 -21.88 15.89
C ASP A 718 -11.53 -21.16 14.88
N ILE A 719 -11.93 -21.25 13.62
CA ILE A 719 -11.43 -20.45 12.52
C ILE A 719 -12.60 -19.67 11.91
N SER A 720 -12.37 -18.46 11.48
CA SER A 720 -13.41 -17.67 10.80
C SER A 720 -12.82 -16.78 9.70
N THR A 721 -13.66 -16.43 8.72
CA THR A 721 -13.34 -15.50 7.64
C THR A 721 -14.52 -14.61 7.32
N GLY A 722 -14.25 -13.37 6.95
CA GLY A 722 -15.23 -12.47 6.37
C GLY A 722 -15.39 -12.74 4.88
N LEU A 723 -16.62 -12.75 4.39
CA LEU A 723 -16.93 -13.05 3.01
C LEU A 723 -17.18 -11.80 2.18
N SER A 724 -17.65 -10.71 2.81
CA SER A 724 -18.01 -9.47 2.12
C SER A 724 -18.02 -8.26 3.06
N GLY A 725 -18.07 -7.04 2.50
CA GLY A 725 -18.18 -5.76 3.20
C GLY A 725 -16.88 -4.94 3.16
N ASP A 726 -16.99 -3.63 3.44
CA ASP A 726 -15.83 -2.72 3.50
C ASP A 726 -14.93 -3.03 4.70
N TYR A 727 -15.54 -3.39 5.84
CA TYR A 727 -14.83 -4.03 6.94
C TYR A 727 -14.78 -5.53 6.70
N LYS A 728 -13.60 -6.05 6.48
CA LYS A 728 -13.35 -7.48 6.30
C LYS A 728 -12.54 -8.03 7.46
N ALA A 729 -13.16 -8.91 8.26
CA ALA A 729 -12.37 -9.82 9.07
C ALA A 729 -11.77 -10.87 8.12
N GLY A 730 -10.58 -10.65 7.63
CA GLY A 730 -9.96 -11.47 6.59
C GLY A 730 -9.91 -12.93 7.00
N TRP A 731 -9.27 -13.22 8.11
CA TRP A 731 -9.32 -14.53 8.78
C TRP A 731 -9.02 -14.37 10.27
N SER A 732 -9.47 -15.30 11.07
CA SER A 732 -9.06 -15.41 12.46
C SER A 732 -8.99 -16.87 12.90
N VAL A 733 -8.06 -17.15 13.81
CA VAL A 733 -7.94 -18.43 14.50
C VAL A 733 -7.94 -18.15 15.98
N ASN A 734 -8.71 -18.95 16.73
CA ASN A 734 -8.78 -18.86 18.17
C ASN A 734 -8.67 -20.25 18.80
N ALA A 735 -8.02 -20.32 19.93
CA ALA A 735 -7.98 -21.52 20.77
C ALA A 735 -8.15 -21.12 22.24
N GLY A 736 -8.76 -21.96 23.02
CA GLY A 736 -8.97 -21.66 24.41
C GLY A 736 -9.23 -22.89 25.27
N PHE A 737 -9.25 -22.63 26.55
CA PHE A 737 -9.39 -23.61 27.60
C PHE A 737 -10.41 -23.14 28.62
N THR A 738 -11.17 -24.11 29.19
CA THR A 738 -12.07 -23.84 30.31
C THR A 738 -11.81 -24.85 31.43
N HIS A 739 -11.78 -24.36 32.65
CA HIS A 739 -11.71 -25.17 33.85
C HIS A 739 -12.90 -24.86 34.76
N LYS A 740 -13.58 -25.89 35.21
CA LYS A 740 -14.71 -25.84 36.12
C LYS A 740 -14.28 -26.24 37.52
N PHE A 741 -14.80 -25.54 38.51
CA PHE A 741 -14.55 -25.87 39.90
C PHE A 741 -15.63 -26.79 40.46
#